data_b7995b78c3ab32adaec8a48eab8002e8
#
_entry.id   b7995b78c3ab32adaec8a48eab8002e8
#
_cell.length_a   1.000
_cell.length_b   1.000
_cell.length_c   1.000
_cell.angle_alpha   90.00
_cell.angle_beta   90.00
_cell.angle_gamma   90.00
#
_symmetry.space_group_name_H-M   'P 1'
#
loop_
_entity.id
_entity.type
_entity.pdbx_description
1 polymer ?
#
loop_
_entity_poly.entity_id
_entity_poly.type
_entity_poly.pdbx_seq_one_letter_code
_entity_poly.pdbx_strand_id
1 'polypeptide(L)'
;MNKRTVYRYLILISLITGQQALLAQKQVKPVPPLYSEKGKLIYTPDQLGNRIPDFSYCGYKASEQPIPNIDVKVVVPVKAGDATLRIQSALDYVGSLPADANGFRGAVLLQKGIYEVLGQLRITASGVVLRGSGVHATTIVGAGTGRLALIKIVGKNTIEKQLSGLKITDAYVPVNAMSFHVDQSINIKDHSDKIIIRRPSTANWINLLGADHFGGGITALGWKPGERDLFFDRTISKIEGNTVYIDAPITTALDTTYGGASIYFYNNDGRINNCGVENIKLISSFNKANPKDEDHRWNAINIENAEDCWARQITFQHFAGSAVSVLETSKRITVEDCISLAPVSEIGGQRRYAFLTTGQQTLFQRCYAENGYHDFAVGFCAAGPNAFVQCESILPFSFSGAIDSWASGVLFDVVNVDGNALRFGNRGQDANGAGWSVANSVFWNCSAARIDCYKPPTAQNWAFGSWSQFAGDGYWNESNNTITPRSLYYAQLRERINKNVDAQAQIMDVPTEASSSPSVDVAQALTKEASKPKQQLKDFIAQASARSKISIAYNNVKSIDEIGIPQKIKPTLAPALQIKNGVLVRGDELVTGKRSGVQWWSGGLQSKDIQQAKWHITRFVPGRSGKGLTDNLDEVVTEMKATNHVAIEHNYGLWYDRRRDDHQRVRRMDGEVWPPFYELPFARSGKETAWDGLSKYDLTKYNLFYWTRLKQFADLADQNGLVLVHQNYFQHNIIEAGAHYADFPWRTANNINNTGFNEPVNYAGDKRIFYAEQFYDLSNPVRKELHKKYIRQCLANFKDNNGVIQLIGEEYTGPLHFVKFWLDVIREWEKETGKHPLIALSVTKDVQDAILALPAYAAVIDIIDIRYWHYQADGTAYAPKGGENLAPRQHARLLKPKKTNFEQVYRAVKEYRTKYPTKAVMYSGDNYPEFGVAVLMAGGSMPVLPETIDGAILKAALGMKPVTSTNANEYVLSDGKSSIIYNSETRKFERR
;
A
#
# COMPACT_ATOMS: atom_id res chain seq x y z
N MET A 1 7.26 -56.49 -68.83
CA MET A 1 7.35 -56.04 -67.36
C MET A 1 7.48 -57.31 -66.49
N ASN A 2 8.48 -57.40 -65.74
CA ASN A 2 8.93 -58.59 -65.00
C ASN A 2 8.00 -58.76 -63.75
N LYS A 3 7.50 -60.03 -63.59
CA LYS A 3 6.57 -60.39 -62.51
C LYS A 3 7.05 -59.90 -61.10
N ARG A 4 8.37 -59.74 -60.89
CA ARG A 4 8.95 -59.18 -59.65
C ARG A 4 8.64 -57.71 -59.45
N THR A 5 8.47 -56.95 -60.52
CA THR A 5 8.16 -55.50 -60.43
C THR A 5 6.69 -55.29 -60.08
N VAL A 6 5.78 -56.12 -60.54
CA VAL A 6 4.33 -56.03 -60.19
C VAL A 6 4.11 -56.36 -58.72
N TYR A 7 4.79 -57.39 -58.17
CA TYR A 7 4.68 -57.72 -56.75
C TYR A 7 5.23 -56.65 -55.84
N ARG A 8 6.27 -55.94 -56.25
CA ARG A 8 6.78 -54.80 -55.50
C ARG A 8 5.78 -53.59 -55.45
N TYR A 9 5.12 -53.33 -56.52
CA TYR A 9 4.10 -52.29 -56.57
C TYR A 9 2.80 -52.66 -55.80
N LEU A 10 2.40 -53.94 -55.80
CA LEU A 10 1.25 -54.38 -55.00
C LEU A 10 1.55 -54.37 -53.48
N ILE A 11 2.76 -54.71 -53.06
CA ILE A 11 3.16 -54.59 -51.66
C ILE A 11 3.30 -53.13 -51.24
N LEU A 12 3.78 -52.25 -52.10
CA LEU A 12 3.86 -50.82 -51.83
C LEU A 12 2.48 -50.15 -51.69
N ILE A 13 1.54 -50.55 -52.55
CA ILE A 13 0.15 -50.05 -52.50
C ILE A 13 -0.57 -50.59 -51.24
N SER A 14 -0.38 -51.84 -50.86
CA SER A 14 -0.96 -52.40 -49.63
C SER A 14 -0.34 -51.80 -48.34
N LEU A 15 0.95 -51.37 -48.36
CA LEU A 15 1.56 -50.66 -47.27
C LEU A 15 1.06 -49.22 -47.18
N ILE A 16 0.81 -48.53 -48.29
CA ILE A 16 0.30 -47.16 -48.32
C ILE A 16 -1.17 -47.12 -47.91
N THR A 17 -1.99 -48.13 -48.33
CA THR A 17 -3.39 -48.23 -47.89
C THR A 17 -3.53 -48.65 -46.43
N GLY A 18 -2.58 -49.49 -45.93
CA GLY A 18 -2.51 -49.87 -44.51
C GLY A 18 -2.11 -48.66 -43.61
N GLN A 19 -1.20 -47.79 -44.07
CA GLN A 19 -0.84 -46.59 -43.36
C GLN A 19 -1.93 -45.53 -43.39
N GLN A 20 -2.71 -45.39 -44.47
CA GLN A 20 -3.86 -44.51 -44.51
C GLN A 20 -5.05 -45.02 -43.68
N ALA A 21 -5.22 -46.30 -43.52
CA ALA A 21 -6.18 -46.89 -42.61
C ALA A 21 -5.84 -46.76 -41.13
N LEU A 22 -4.55 -46.71 -40.79
CA LEU A 22 -4.09 -46.35 -39.40
C LEU A 22 -4.18 -44.87 -39.10
N LEU A 23 -4.17 -43.99 -40.11
CA LEU A 23 -4.34 -42.54 -39.92
C LEU A 23 -5.81 -42.09 -39.83
N ALA A 24 -6.73 -42.97 -40.08
CA ALA A 24 -8.18 -42.76 -39.94
C ALA A 24 -8.75 -43.29 -38.61
N GLN A 25 -7.94 -43.48 -37.57
CA GLN A 25 -8.50 -43.49 -36.22
C GLN A 25 -9.17 -42.12 -36.01
N LYS A 26 -10.49 -42.11 -35.96
CA LYS A 26 -11.25 -40.97 -35.45
C LYS A 26 -10.54 -40.49 -34.20
N GLN A 27 -9.85 -39.36 -34.28
CA GLN A 27 -9.39 -38.69 -33.08
C GLN A 27 -10.63 -38.47 -32.23
N VAL A 28 -10.77 -39.28 -31.19
CA VAL A 28 -11.77 -39.04 -30.16
C VAL A 28 -11.47 -37.66 -29.64
N LYS A 29 -12.32 -36.68 -29.96
CA LYS A 29 -12.14 -35.33 -29.41
C LYS A 29 -12.06 -35.48 -27.90
N PRO A 30 -10.98 -34.98 -27.26
CA PRO A 30 -10.87 -35.06 -25.81
C PRO A 30 -12.12 -34.41 -25.18
N VAL A 31 -12.67 -35.07 -24.18
CA VAL A 31 -13.87 -34.57 -23.48
C VAL A 31 -13.48 -33.26 -22.82
N PRO A 32 -14.22 -32.17 -23.02
CA PRO A 32 -13.94 -30.89 -22.38
C PRO A 32 -13.95 -31.00 -20.85
N PRO A 33 -13.07 -30.25 -20.10
CA PRO A 33 -13.09 -30.26 -18.65
C PRO A 33 -14.40 -29.72 -18.05
N LEU A 34 -15.17 -28.95 -18.84
CA LEU A 34 -16.52 -28.50 -18.53
C LEU A 34 -17.32 -28.31 -19.81
N TYR A 35 -18.54 -28.80 -19.81
CA TYR A 35 -19.52 -28.56 -20.89
C TYR A 35 -20.95 -28.60 -20.35
N SER A 36 -21.90 -28.12 -21.11
CA SER A 36 -23.31 -28.16 -20.76
C SER A 36 -24.03 -29.24 -21.57
N GLU A 37 -24.80 -30.10 -20.91
CA GLU A 37 -25.65 -31.08 -21.53
C GLU A 37 -27.07 -31.01 -20.95
N LYS A 38 -28.07 -30.82 -21.82
CA LYS A 38 -29.49 -30.65 -21.41
C LYS A 38 -29.67 -29.60 -20.28
N GLY A 39 -28.90 -28.53 -20.33
CA GLY A 39 -28.96 -27.43 -19.36
C GLY A 39 -28.25 -27.69 -18.01
N LYS A 40 -27.56 -28.84 -17.87
CA LYS A 40 -26.72 -29.14 -16.71
C LYS A 40 -25.24 -29.02 -17.04
N LEU A 41 -24.46 -28.56 -16.08
CA LEU A 41 -23.00 -28.53 -16.16
C LEU A 41 -22.38 -29.88 -15.87
N ILE A 42 -21.58 -30.39 -16.78
CA ILE A 42 -20.83 -31.64 -16.63
C ILE A 42 -19.36 -31.33 -16.47
N TYR A 43 -18.79 -31.74 -15.36
CA TYR A 43 -17.38 -31.56 -15.04
C TYR A 43 -16.61 -32.84 -15.30
N THR A 44 -15.51 -32.76 -16.01
CA THR A 44 -14.57 -33.84 -16.25
C THR A 44 -13.29 -33.55 -15.44
N PRO A 45 -13.10 -34.19 -14.29
CA PRO A 45 -11.86 -34.01 -13.49
C PRO A 45 -10.64 -34.50 -14.26
N ASP A 46 -9.46 -33.92 -13.94
CA ASP A 46 -8.19 -34.49 -14.37
C ASP A 46 -7.82 -35.76 -13.58
N GLN A 47 -6.64 -36.33 -13.87
CA GLN A 47 -6.18 -37.57 -13.23
C GLN A 47 -5.96 -37.44 -11.70
N LEU A 48 -5.77 -36.22 -11.20
CA LEU A 48 -5.60 -35.92 -9.78
C LEU A 48 -6.92 -35.51 -9.11
N GLY A 49 -8.03 -35.49 -9.86
CA GLY A 49 -9.35 -35.08 -9.37
C GLY A 49 -9.60 -33.57 -9.41
N ASN A 50 -8.67 -32.77 -9.94
CA ASN A 50 -8.90 -31.35 -10.09
C ASN A 50 -9.99 -31.07 -11.12
N ARG A 51 -10.85 -30.12 -10.82
CA ARG A 51 -11.85 -29.63 -11.76
C ARG A 51 -12.00 -28.12 -11.67
N ILE A 52 -12.65 -27.54 -12.66
CA ILE A 52 -12.99 -26.11 -12.67
C ILE A 52 -13.72 -25.76 -11.37
N PRO A 53 -13.27 -24.69 -10.65
CA PRO A 53 -13.90 -24.29 -9.39
C PRO A 53 -15.37 -23.90 -9.55
N ASP A 54 -16.13 -24.07 -8.49
CA ASP A 54 -17.46 -23.51 -8.38
C ASP A 54 -17.38 -22.08 -7.84
N PHE A 55 -17.65 -21.12 -8.71
CA PHE A 55 -17.59 -19.69 -8.41
C PHE A 55 -18.88 -19.16 -7.77
N SER A 56 -19.94 -19.95 -7.72
CA SER A 56 -21.24 -19.51 -7.20
C SER A 56 -21.25 -19.11 -5.72
N TYR A 57 -20.19 -19.46 -5.00
CA TYR A 57 -19.99 -19.07 -3.58
C TYR A 57 -19.52 -17.61 -3.38
N CYS A 58 -19.37 -16.84 -4.45
CA CYS A 58 -19.00 -15.43 -4.39
C CYS A 58 -20.20 -14.53 -4.06
N GLY A 59 -19.92 -13.38 -3.47
CA GLY A 59 -20.89 -12.33 -3.22
C GLY A 59 -21.57 -12.40 -1.85
N TYR A 60 -22.38 -11.39 -1.58
CA TYR A 60 -23.17 -11.26 -0.36
C TYR A 60 -23.95 -12.56 -0.05
N LYS A 61 -23.76 -13.09 1.17
CA LYS A 61 -24.37 -14.37 1.60
C LYS A 61 -24.17 -15.49 0.57
N ALA A 62 -22.99 -15.57 -0.06
CA ALA A 62 -22.71 -16.52 -1.14
C ALA A 62 -23.75 -16.47 -2.28
N SER A 63 -24.35 -15.34 -2.53
CA SER A 63 -25.45 -15.10 -3.49
C SER A 63 -26.71 -15.96 -3.30
N GLU A 64 -26.89 -16.58 -2.14
CA GLU A 64 -28.09 -17.36 -1.80
C GLU A 64 -29.29 -16.47 -1.48
N GLN A 65 -29.02 -15.23 -1.10
CA GLN A 65 -30.02 -14.21 -0.74
C GLN A 65 -29.73 -12.91 -1.51
N PRO A 66 -30.75 -12.19 -1.96
CA PRO A 66 -30.58 -10.87 -2.52
C PRO A 66 -30.14 -9.86 -1.44
N ILE A 67 -29.43 -8.83 -1.84
CA ILE A 67 -29.11 -7.71 -0.95
C ILE A 67 -30.43 -7.01 -0.53
N PRO A 68 -30.73 -6.94 0.76
CA PRO A 68 -32.03 -6.42 1.23
C PRO A 68 -32.12 -4.89 1.11
N ASN A 69 -33.37 -4.39 1.16
CA ASN A 69 -33.66 -2.98 1.37
C ASN A 69 -33.76 -2.70 2.87
N ILE A 70 -32.81 -1.95 3.42
CA ILE A 70 -32.70 -1.69 4.85
C ILE A 70 -33.46 -0.38 5.19
N ASP A 71 -34.21 -0.39 6.32
CA ASP A 71 -34.96 0.75 6.79
C ASP A 71 -34.05 1.95 7.13
N VAL A 72 -34.47 3.14 6.74
CA VAL A 72 -33.80 4.39 7.12
C VAL A 72 -34.03 4.68 8.59
N LYS A 73 -32.98 4.94 9.35
CA LYS A 73 -33.02 5.30 10.78
C LYS A 73 -32.58 6.74 11.07
N VAL A 74 -31.81 7.33 10.15
CA VAL A 74 -31.39 8.73 10.24
C VAL A 74 -31.35 9.34 8.84
N VAL A 75 -31.78 10.59 8.74
CA VAL A 75 -31.58 11.39 7.53
C VAL A 75 -30.52 12.47 7.77
N VAL A 76 -29.73 12.74 6.75
CA VAL A 76 -28.76 13.85 6.76
C VAL A 76 -29.19 14.86 5.70
N PRO A 77 -29.77 16.02 6.13
CA PRO A 77 -30.10 17.11 5.20
C PRO A 77 -28.82 17.73 4.62
N VAL A 78 -28.92 18.28 3.42
CA VAL A 78 -27.81 19.05 2.82
C VAL A 78 -27.58 20.34 3.62
N LYS A 79 -26.32 20.66 3.89
CA LYS A 79 -25.85 21.96 4.41
C LYS A 79 -24.54 22.34 3.75
N ALA A 80 -24.29 23.62 3.60
CA ALA A 80 -23.03 24.13 3.05
C ALA A 80 -21.85 23.83 3.98
N GLY A 81 -20.67 23.66 3.39
CA GLY A 81 -19.41 23.38 4.07
C GLY A 81 -19.15 21.89 4.29
N ASP A 82 -18.14 21.58 5.11
CA ASP A 82 -17.69 20.20 5.34
C ASP A 82 -18.77 19.36 6.04
N ALA A 83 -19.28 18.38 5.34
CA ALA A 83 -20.28 17.43 5.83
C ALA A 83 -19.66 16.21 6.56
N THR A 84 -18.33 16.13 6.68
CA THR A 84 -17.64 14.94 7.23
C THR A 84 -18.21 14.56 8.59
N LEU A 85 -18.19 15.49 9.53
CA LEU A 85 -18.61 15.21 10.91
C LEU A 85 -20.10 14.87 10.99
N ARG A 86 -20.94 15.52 10.18
CA ARG A 86 -22.40 15.27 10.17
C ARG A 86 -22.73 13.87 9.66
N ILE A 87 -22.12 13.47 8.54
CA ILE A 87 -22.33 12.12 7.98
C ILE A 87 -21.72 11.07 8.91
N GLN A 88 -20.51 11.30 9.44
CA GLN A 88 -19.89 10.37 10.37
C GLN A 88 -20.72 10.20 11.64
N SER A 89 -21.22 11.28 12.24
CA SER A 89 -22.09 11.21 13.42
C SER A 89 -23.39 10.44 13.17
N ALA A 90 -23.94 10.54 11.95
CA ALA A 90 -25.11 9.75 11.56
C ALA A 90 -24.78 8.25 11.45
N LEU A 91 -23.61 7.91 10.88
CA LEU A 91 -23.13 6.53 10.79
C LEU A 91 -22.88 5.95 12.20
N ASP A 92 -22.24 6.74 13.08
CA ASP A 92 -21.92 6.32 14.44
C ASP A 92 -23.20 6.15 15.28
N TYR A 93 -24.18 7.05 15.11
CA TYR A 93 -25.48 6.94 15.76
C TYR A 93 -26.20 5.65 15.34
N VAL A 94 -26.34 5.39 14.03
CA VAL A 94 -26.96 4.14 13.56
C VAL A 94 -26.15 2.93 14.03
N GLY A 95 -24.81 3.02 14.04
CA GLY A 95 -23.93 2.00 14.57
C GLY A 95 -24.15 1.69 16.06
N SER A 96 -24.66 2.64 16.84
CA SER A 96 -24.99 2.46 18.25
C SER A 96 -26.38 1.84 18.52
N LEU A 97 -27.27 1.80 17.51
CA LEU A 97 -28.60 1.22 17.65
C LEU A 97 -28.53 -0.31 17.81
N PRO A 98 -29.51 -0.94 18.47
CA PRO A 98 -29.59 -2.39 18.48
C PRO A 98 -29.81 -2.94 17.07
N ALA A 99 -29.19 -4.09 16.77
CA ALA A 99 -29.42 -4.77 15.53
C ALA A 99 -30.78 -5.52 15.55
N ASP A 100 -31.42 -5.64 14.40
CA ASP A 100 -32.59 -6.47 14.21
C ASP A 100 -32.23 -7.97 14.19
N ALA A 101 -33.21 -8.85 14.03
CA ALA A 101 -33.02 -10.29 13.99
C ALA A 101 -32.12 -10.75 12.81
N ASN A 102 -31.95 -9.93 11.77
CA ASN A 102 -31.11 -10.21 10.61
C ASN A 102 -29.72 -9.56 10.73
N GLY A 103 -29.43 -8.87 11.83
CA GLY A 103 -28.16 -8.21 12.11
C GLY A 103 -28.05 -6.79 11.53
N PHE A 104 -29.15 -6.16 11.08
CA PHE A 104 -29.15 -4.81 10.57
C PHE A 104 -29.48 -3.77 11.65
N ARG A 105 -28.78 -2.65 11.64
CA ARG A 105 -29.02 -1.50 12.51
C ARG A 105 -29.80 -0.39 11.81
N GLY A 106 -29.61 -0.27 10.50
CA GLY A 106 -30.36 0.66 9.67
C GLY A 106 -29.54 1.37 8.62
N ALA A 107 -30.21 2.17 7.81
CA ALA A 107 -29.60 3.03 6.82
C ALA A 107 -29.55 4.48 7.27
N VAL A 108 -28.42 5.15 6.97
CA VAL A 108 -28.26 6.60 6.97
C VAL A 108 -28.60 7.09 5.57
N LEU A 109 -29.66 7.88 5.42
CA LEU A 109 -30.09 8.43 4.16
C LEU A 109 -29.55 9.86 3.98
N LEU A 110 -28.70 10.05 2.97
CA LEU A 110 -28.36 11.40 2.50
C LEU A 110 -29.46 11.91 1.58
N GLN A 111 -30.07 13.03 1.93
CA GLN A 111 -31.08 13.66 1.09
C GLN A 111 -30.49 14.16 -0.22
N LYS A 112 -31.38 14.52 -1.17
CA LYS A 112 -30.96 15.08 -2.46
C LYS A 112 -30.06 16.29 -2.27
N GLY A 113 -28.89 16.30 -2.90
CA GLY A 113 -27.98 17.43 -2.92
C GLY A 113 -26.51 17.02 -2.98
N ILE A 114 -25.62 18.00 -2.81
CA ILE A 114 -24.15 17.82 -2.87
C ILE A 114 -23.59 17.98 -1.47
N TYR A 115 -22.79 17.01 -1.05
CA TYR A 115 -22.12 16.96 0.25
C TYR A 115 -20.61 17.04 0.02
N GLU A 116 -19.99 18.10 0.52
CA GLU A 116 -18.54 18.24 0.52
C GLU A 116 -17.95 17.50 1.73
N VAL A 117 -16.98 16.62 1.52
CA VAL A 117 -16.36 15.82 2.57
C VAL A 117 -14.86 16.02 2.51
N LEU A 118 -14.30 16.72 3.50
CA LEU A 118 -12.87 16.97 3.65
C LEU A 118 -12.15 15.82 4.38
N GLY A 119 -12.84 15.13 5.27
CA GLY A 119 -12.35 13.99 6.03
C GLY A 119 -12.56 12.65 5.33
N GLN A 120 -12.50 11.57 6.08
CA GLN A 120 -12.81 10.20 5.67
C GLN A 120 -14.07 9.73 6.41
N LEU A 121 -15.00 9.09 5.71
CA LEU A 121 -16.16 8.43 6.30
C LEU A 121 -15.83 6.96 6.61
N ARG A 122 -16.28 6.50 7.78
CA ARG A 122 -15.99 5.13 8.24
C ARG A 122 -17.27 4.46 8.74
N ILE A 123 -17.56 3.28 8.21
CA ILE A 123 -18.56 2.36 8.74
C ILE A 123 -17.78 1.33 9.56
N THR A 124 -17.95 1.36 10.87
CA THR A 124 -17.17 0.55 11.82
C THR A 124 -18.03 -0.40 12.65
N ALA A 125 -19.33 -0.40 12.43
CA ALA A 125 -20.30 -1.29 13.10
C ALA A 125 -21.07 -2.10 12.06
N SER A 126 -21.34 -3.37 12.39
CA SER A 126 -22.17 -4.24 11.55
C SER A 126 -23.57 -3.69 11.36
N GLY A 127 -24.19 -4.00 10.23
CA GLY A 127 -25.59 -3.68 9.94
C GLY A 127 -25.88 -2.23 9.57
N VAL A 128 -24.87 -1.43 9.23
CA VAL A 128 -24.99 -0.02 8.88
C VAL A 128 -24.86 0.20 7.38
N VAL A 129 -25.81 0.93 6.79
CA VAL A 129 -25.84 1.25 5.36
C VAL A 129 -25.80 2.75 5.13
N LEU A 130 -24.87 3.21 4.28
CA LEU A 130 -24.87 4.59 3.78
C LEU A 130 -25.60 4.63 2.44
N ARG A 131 -26.68 5.40 2.36
CA ARG A 131 -27.55 5.46 1.19
C ARG A 131 -27.76 6.89 0.72
N GLY A 132 -27.65 7.11 -0.59
CA GLY A 132 -28.09 8.34 -1.25
C GLY A 132 -29.54 8.25 -1.72
N SER A 133 -30.09 9.37 -2.15
CA SER A 133 -31.44 9.46 -2.71
C SER A 133 -31.49 9.12 -4.21
N GLY A 134 -30.39 8.67 -4.78
CA GLY A 134 -30.24 8.33 -6.21
C GLY A 134 -28.90 8.81 -6.77
N VAL A 135 -28.35 8.09 -7.74
CA VAL A 135 -27.08 8.43 -8.42
C VAL A 135 -27.10 9.81 -9.10
N HIS A 136 -28.28 10.29 -9.48
CA HIS A 136 -28.48 11.62 -10.07
C HIS A 136 -28.98 12.64 -9.04
N ALA A 137 -29.31 12.23 -7.83
CA ALA A 137 -29.91 13.06 -6.80
C ALA A 137 -28.95 13.42 -5.67
N THR A 138 -28.10 12.49 -5.25
CA THR A 138 -27.16 12.69 -4.14
C THR A 138 -25.73 12.49 -4.61
N THR A 139 -24.88 13.48 -4.35
CA THR A 139 -23.45 13.44 -4.65
C THR A 139 -22.64 13.71 -3.40
N ILE A 140 -21.66 12.87 -3.11
CA ILE A 140 -20.58 13.21 -2.18
C ILE A 140 -19.34 13.61 -3.00
N VAL A 141 -18.81 14.79 -2.71
CA VAL A 141 -17.57 15.30 -3.25
C VAL A 141 -16.48 15.12 -2.20
N GLY A 142 -15.57 14.19 -2.45
CA GLY A 142 -14.35 14.07 -1.67
C GLY A 142 -13.43 15.24 -1.99
N ALA A 143 -13.49 16.26 -1.15
CA ALA A 143 -12.80 17.52 -1.32
C ALA A 143 -11.45 17.54 -0.59
N GLY A 144 -10.69 18.61 -0.83
CA GLY A 144 -9.35 18.79 -0.26
C GLY A 144 -8.28 17.98 -1.00
N THR A 145 -7.08 17.99 -0.44
CA THR A 145 -5.87 17.42 -1.05
C THR A 145 -5.46 16.09 -0.43
N GLY A 146 -6.32 15.50 0.41
CA GLY A 146 -6.02 14.24 1.09
C GLY A 146 -6.15 13.02 0.18
N ARG A 147 -5.17 12.12 0.22
CA ARG A 147 -5.12 10.88 -0.59
C ARG A 147 -5.85 9.69 0.02
N LEU A 148 -6.44 9.83 1.18
CA LEU A 148 -7.17 8.74 1.86
C LEU A 148 -8.41 8.31 1.07
N ALA A 149 -8.86 7.07 1.28
CA ALA A 149 -10.14 6.62 0.77
C ALA A 149 -11.27 7.50 1.31
N LEU A 150 -12.26 7.82 0.47
CA LEU A 150 -13.38 8.66 0.85
C LEU A 150 -14.27 7.96 1.88
N ILE A 151 -14.58 6.69 1.63
CA ILE A 151 -15.40 5.86 2.51
C ILE A 151 -14.63 4.57 2.83
N LYS A 152 -14.60 4.16 4.10
CA LYS A 152 -14.13 2.84 4.52
C LYS A 152 -15.26 2.06 5.18
N ILE A 153 -15.47 0.81 4.75
CA ILE A 153 -16.18 -0.21 5.51
C ILE A 153 -15.09 -1.02 6.19
N VAL A 154 -14.92 -0.86 7.51
CA VAL A 154 -13.73 -1.37 8.19
C VAL A 154 -14.03 -1.86 9.61
N GLY A 155 -13.86 -3.16 9.82
CA GLY A 155 -13.84 -3.76 11.15
C GLY A 155 -12.45 -3.64 11.80
N LYS A 156 -12.36 -4.03 13.06
CA LYS A 156 -11.08 -4.17 13.76
C LYS A 156 -10.46 -5.52 13.40
N ASN A 157 -9.16 -5.57 13.17
CA ASN A 157 -8.47 -6.84 12.98
C ASN A 157 -8.09 -7.42 14.34
N THR A 158 -8.97 -8.27 14.87
CA THR A 158 -8.81 -8.95 16.16
C THR A 158 -8.62 -10.45 15.99
N ILE A 159 -7.98 -10.88 14.89
CA ILE A 159 -7.74 -12.30 14.63
C ILE A 159 -6.82 -12.86 15.70
N GLU A 160 -7.38 -13.64 16.62
CA GLU A 160 -6.65 -14.46 17.55
C GLU A 160 -6.55 -15.88 17.00
N LYS A 161 -5.36 -16.26 16.53
CA LYS A 161 -5.09 -17.65 16.11
C LYS A 161 -4.93 -18.53 17.32
N GLN A 162 -5.68 -19.62 17.39
CA GLN A 162 -5.41 -20.68 18.36
C GLN A 162 -4.07 -21.35 18.01
N LEU A 163 -3.23 -21.57 19.00
CA LEU A 163 -1.80 -21.82 18.89
C LEU A 163 -1.38 -23.15 18.23
N SER A 164 -2.26 -24.12 18.05
CA SER A 164 -1.95 -25.41 17.41
C SER A 164 -2.72 -25.58 16.11
N GLY A 165 -2.01 -25.48 14.98
CA GLY A 165 -2.56 -25.86 13.69
C GLY A 165 -2.71 -27.38 13.57
N LEU A 166 -3.88 -27.85 13.10
CA LEU A 166 -4.06 -29.25 12.70
C LEU A 166 -3.54 -29.45 11.29
N LYS A 167 -2.84 -30.54 11.08
CA LYS A 167 -2.31 -30.89 9.76
C LYS A 167 -3.38 -31.56 8.91
N ILE A 168 -3.50 -31.18 7.65
CA ILE A 168 -4.29 -31.93 6.67
C ILE A 168 -3.50 -33.16 6.29
N THR A 169 -4.12 -34.35 6.38
CA THR A 169 -3.47 -35.65 6.21
C THR A 169 -3.56 -36.21 4.81
N ASP A 170 -4.47 -35.69 3.99
CA ASP A 170 -4.57 -36.10 2.58
C ASP A 170 -3.25 -35.84 1.87
N ALA A 171 -2.77 -36.82 1.10
CA ALA A 171 -1.60 -36.63 0.25
C ALA A 171 -1.83 -35.55 -0.82
N TYR A 172 -3.08 -35.43 -1.28
CA TYR A 172 -3.53 -34.46 -2.26
C TYR A 172 -5.00 -34.09 -2.05
N VAL A 173 -5.28 -32.80 -1.82
CA VAL A 173 -6.65 -32.27 -1.85
C VAL A 173 -6.82 -31.53 -3.17
N PRO A 174 -7.71 -32.01 -4.07
CA PRO A 174 -7.84 -31.45 -5.40
C PRO A 174 -8.50 -30.06 -5.42
N VAL A 175 -8.28 -29.33 -6.49
CA VAL A 175 -8.99 -28.09 -6.78
C VAL A 175 -10.49 -28.35 -6.86
N ASN A 176 -11.27 -27.49 -6.24
CA ASN A 176 -12.71 -27.57 -6.03
C ASN A 176 -13.16 -28.58 -4.96
N ALA A 177 -12.27 -29.10 -4.14
CA ALA A 177 -12.66 -29.90 -2.98
C ALA A 177 -13.43 -29.04 -1.96
N MET A 178 -14.42 -29.66 -1.34
CA MET A 178 -15.25 -29.09 -0.27
C MET A 178 -15.01 -29.78 1.08
N SER A 179 -14.09 -30.74 1.14
CA SER A 179 -13.72 -31.45 2.37
C SER A 179 -12.29 -31.96 2.29
N PHE A 180 -11.72 -32.25 3.46
CA PHE A 180 -10.40 -32.86 3.63
C PHE A 180 -10.32 -33.54 5.00
N HIS A 181 -9.28 -34.35 5.20
CA HIS A 181 -9.04 -35.03 6.45
C HIS A 181 -7.96 -34.35 7.27
N VAL A 182 -8.10 -34.39 8.60
CA VAL A 182 -7.09 -33.83 9.54
C VAL A 182 -6.54 -34.92 10.44
N ASP A 183 -5.40 -34.63 11.08
CA ASP A 183 -4.64 -35.57 11.91
C ASP A 183 -5.30 -35.92 13.25
N GLN A 184 -6.35 -35.21 13.63
CA GLN A 184 -7.08 -35.45 14.88
C GLN A 184 -8.60 -35.30 14.66
N SER A 185 -9.40 -36.01 15.44
CA SER A 185 -10.84 -35.78 15.49
C SER A 185 -11.13 -34.44 16.17
N ILE A 186 -11.98 -33.63 15.53
CA ILE A 186 -12.37 -32.32 16.02
C ILE A 186 -13.73 -32.37 16.70
N ASN A 187 -13.81 -31.84 17.93
CA ASN A 187 -15.08 -31.55 18.56
C ASN A 187 -15.40 -30.07 18.34
N ILE A 188 -16.35 -29.77 17.46
CA ILE A 188 -16.70 -28.37 17.09
C ILE A 188 -17.21 -27.55 18.28
N LYS A 189 -17.68 -28.21 19.37
CA LYS A 189 -18.14 -27.51 20.57
C LYS A 189 -17.00 -26.79 21.31
N ASP A 190 -15.77 -27.26 21.13
CA ASP A 190 -14.59 -26.74 21.79
C ASP A 190 -13.85 -25.66 20.99
N HIS A 191 -14.30 -25.37 19.76
CA HIS A 191 -13.64 -24.49 18.80
C HIS A 191 -14.61 -23.56 18.09
N SER A 192 -14.07 -22.49 17.48
CA SER A 192 -14.79 -21.69 16.50
C SER A 192 -15.14 -22.54 15.27
N ASP A 193 -16.25 -22.23 14.59
CA ASP A 193 -16.55 -22.79 13.27
C ASP A 193 -15.72 -22.17 12.14
N LYS A 194 -14.93 -21.11 12.45
CA LYS A 194 -14.10 -20.39 11.48
C LYS A 194 -12.68 -20.95 11.48
N ILE A 195 -12.20 -21.25 10.28
CA ILE A 195 -10.84 -21.75 10.06
C ILE A 195 -10.10 -20.96 8.99
N ILE A 196 -8.80 -20.85 9.16
CA ILE A 196 -7.87 -20.46 8.11
C ILE A 196 -7.12 -21.72 7.68
N ILE A 197 -7.23 -22.09 6.40
CA ILE A 197 -6.43 -23.13 5.79
C ILE A 197 -5.20 -22.47 5.19
N ARG A 198 -4.02 -22.80 5.70
CA ARG A 198 -2.75 -22.30 5.21
C ARG A 198 -2.09 -23.32 4.29
N ARG A 199 -1.88 -22.98 3.04
CA ARG A 199 -1.04 -23.70 2.08
C ARG A 199 0.28 -22.96 1.97
N PRO A 200 1.43 -23.57 2.43
CA PRO A 200 2.71 -22.88 2.45
C PRO A 200 3.31 -22.72 1.05
N SER A 201 4.03 -21.63 0.83
CA SER A 201 4.90 -21.44 -0.31
C SER A 201 6.30 -21.97 0.02
N THR A 202 6.53 -23.27 -0.27
CA THR A 202 7.81 -23.93 0.01
C THR A 202 8.87 -23.65 -1.06
N ALA A 203 10.14 -23.85 -0.70
CA ALA A 203 11.25 -23.69 -1.65
C ALA A 203 11.09 -24.60 -2.90
N ASN A 204 10.62 -25.83 -2.71
CA ASN A 204 10.41 -26.78 -3.81
C ASN A 204 9.36 -26.26 -4.81
N TRP A 205 8.25 -25.71 -4.29
CA TRP A 205 7.23 -25.14 -5.13
C TRP A 205 7.70 -23.86 -5.84
N ILE A 206 8.38 -22.96 -5.14
CA ILE A 206 8.92 -21.71 -5.69
C ILE A 206 9.91 -22.01 -6.81
N ASN A 207 10.81 -22.97 -6.61
CA ASN A 207 11.79 -23.39 -7.62
C ASN A 207 11.11 -23.99 -8.85
N LEU A 208 10.09 -24.84 -8.67
CA LEU A 208 9.33 -25.40 -9.79
C LEU A 208 8.63 -24.32 -10.61
N LEU A 209 8.15 -23.26 -9.96
CA LEU A 209 7.54 -22.11 -10.63
C LEU A 209 8.56 -21.22 -11.35
N GLY A 210 9.87 -21.42 -11.13
CA GLY A 210 10.92 -20.51 -11.59
C GLY A 210 10.78 -19.12 -10.97
N ALA A 211 10.26 -19.04 -9.73
CA ALA A 211 9.97 -17.78 -9.05
C ALA A 211 10.96 -17.42 -7.94
N ASP A 212 12.03 -18.21 -7.75
CA ASP A 212 13.12 -17.97 -6.80
C ASP A 212 14.05 -16.82 -7.25
N HIS A 213 14.01 -16.47 -8.52
CA HIS A 213 14.78 -15.38 -9.14
C HIS A 213 14.09 -14.85 -10.39
N PHE A 214 14.35 -13.59 -10.74
CA PHE A 214 13.83 -12.98 -11.96
C PHE A 214 14.91 -12.19 -12.71
N GLY A 215 14.74 -12.06 -14.03
CA GLY A 215 15.57 -11.16 -14.85
C GLY A 215 17.07 -11.42 -14.78
N GLY A 216 17.55 -12.55 -15.28
CA GLY A 216 18.98 -12.85 -15.36
C GLY A 216 19.63 -13.17 -14.01
N GLY A 217 18.90 -13.76 -13.08
CA GLY A 217 19.40 -14.20 -11.78
C GLY A 217 19.26 -13.14 -10.68
N ILE A 218 18.33 -12.23 -10.82
CA ILE A 218 18.01 -11.24 -9.78
C ILE A 218 17.23 -11.91 -8.65
N THR A 219 17.91 -12.33 -7.62
CA THR A 219 17.33 -13.02 -6.47
C THR A 219 16.60 -12.09 -5.51
N ALA A 220 16.91 -10.79 -5.53
CA ALA A 220 16.27 -9.81 -4.65
C ALA A 220 14.76 -9.69 -4.85
N LEU A 221 14.25 -9.92 -6.07
CA LEU A 221 12.84 -9.93 -6.41
C LEU A 221 12.22 -11.33 -6.41
N GLY A 222 13.01 -12.38 -6.26
CA GLY A 222 12.52 -13.76 -6.17
C GLY A 222 11.72 -14.00 -4.91
N TRP A 223 10.76 -14.92 -5.00
CA TRP A 223 9.96 -15.33 -3.85
C TRP A 223 10.82 -16.08 -2.83
N LYS A 224 10.52 -15.88 -1.56
CA LYS A 224 11.12 -16.64 -0.46
C LYS A 224 10.06 -17.55 0.18
N PRO A 225 10.46 -18.69 0.73
CA PRO A 225 9.55 -19.57 1.45
C PRO A 225 8.75 -18.81 2.52
N GLY A 226 7.44 -19.00 2.53
CA GLY A 226 6.52 -18.33 3.43
C GLY A 226 6.03 -16.94 3.01
N GLU A 227 6.57 -16.35 1.94
CA GLU A 227 6.17 -15.00 1.49
C GLU A 227 4.93 -15.00 0.59
N ARG A 228 4.60 -16.14 0.00
CA ARG A 228 3.46 -16.31 -0.92
C ARG A 228 2.54 -17.44 -0.45
N ASP A 229 2.39 -17.59 0.86
CA ASP A 229 1.45 -18.54 1.44
C ASP A 229 0.02 -18.18 1.06
N LEU A 230 -0.80 -19.21 0.82
CA LEU A 230 -2.21 -19.02 0.55
C LEU A 230 -3.00 -19.27 1.84
N PHE A 231 -3.95 -18.38 2.10
CA PHE A 231 -4.79 -18.44 3.29
C PHE A 231 -6.26 -18.47 2.86
N PHE A 232 -6.88 -19.65 2.95
CA PHE A 232 -8.32 -19.81 2.68
C PHE A 232 -9.08 -19.59 3.99
N ASP A 233 -9.85 -18.52 4.05
CA ASP A 233 -10.77 -18.23 5.16
C ASP A 233 -12.09 -18.98 4.89
N ARG A 234 -12.38 -19.98 5.70
CA ARG A 234 -13.56 -20.85 5.52
C ARG A 234 -14.32 -21.01 6.83
N THR A 235 -15.60 -21.33 6.67
CA THR A 235 -16.46 -21.74 7.77
C THR A 235 -16.68 -23.26 7.66
N ILE A 236 -16.59 -23.97 8.77
CA ILE A 236 -16.88 -25.38 8.82
C ILE A 236 -18.38 -25.57 8.73
N SER A 237 -18.82 -26.29 7.70
CA SER A 237 -20.23 -26.62 7.49
C SER A 237 -20.65 -27.91 8.18
N LYS A 238 -19.70 -28.86 8.32
CA LYS A 238 -19.91 -30.17 8.93
C LYS A 238 -18.57 -30.81 9.32
N ILE A 239 -18.59 -31.68 10.34
CA ILE A 239 -17.49 -32.58 10.69
C ILE A 239 -18.01 -34.02 10.82
N GLU A 240 -17.29 -34.97 10.24
CA GLU A 240 -17.54 -36.41 10.34
C GLU A 240 -16.22 -37.13 10.69
N GLY A 241 -16.06 -37.48 11.94
CA GLY A 241 -14.80 -38.04 12.44
C GLY A 241 -13.65 -37.07 12.29
N ASN A 242 -12.71 -37.36 11.41
CA ASN A 242 -11.58 -36.46 11.04
C ASN A 242 -11.78 -35.76 9.70
N THR A 243 -12.96 -35.91 9.07
CA THR A 243 -13.31 -35.22 7.82
C THR A 243 -13.95 -33.87 8.13
N VAL A 244 -13.37 -32.80 7.61
CA VAL A 244 -13.86 -31.43 7.73
C VAL A 244 -14.48 -31.00 6.41
N TYR A 245 -15.74 -30.57 6.45
CA TYR A 245 -16.46 -29.97 5.31
C TYR A 245 -16.49 -28.47 5.46
N ILE A 246 -16.31 -27.75 4.37
CA ILE A 246 -16.16 -26.27 4.32
C ILE A 246 -17.26 -25.62 3.47
N ASP A 247 -17.45 -24.30 3.70
CA ASP A 247 -18.50 -23.47 3.09
C ASP A 247 -18.20 -23.00 1.67
N ALA A 248 -16.98 -23.14 1.18
CA ALA A 248 -16.59 -22.77 -0.18
C ALA A 248 -15.36 -23.58 -0.64
N PRO A 249 -15.20 -23.86 -1.94
CA PRO A 249 -14.19 -24.78 -2.45
C PRO A 249 -12.76 -24.27 -2.28
N ILE A 250 -11.80 -25.22 -2.25
CA ILE A 250 -10.37 -24.97 -2.35
C ILE A 250 -10.03 -24.66 -3.81
N THR A 251 -9.30 -23.57 -4.06
CA THR A 251 -9.00 -23.13 -5.42
C THR A 251 -7.54 -23.33 -5.84
N THR A 252 -6.70 -23.83 -4.94
CA THR A 252 -5.34 -24.33 -5.23
C THR A 252 -5.16 -25.65 -4.53
N ALA A 253 -4.70 -26.68 -5.24
CA ALA A 253 -4.51 -28.01 -4.68
C ALA A 253 -3.57 -27.98 -3.45
N LEU A 254 -3.94 -28.78 -2.42
CA LEU A 254 -3.11 -28.96 -1.24
C LEU A 254 -2.32 -30.25 -1.42
N ASP A 255 -1.08 -30.13 -1.88
CA ASP A 255 -0.21 -31.22 -2.25
C ASP A 255 0.94 -31.36 -1.24
N THR A 256 1.08 -32.52 -0.63
CA THR A 256 2.14 -32.79 0.34
C THR A 256 3.54 -32.71 -0.25
N THR A 257 3.70 -32.91 -1.57
CA THR A 257 4.96 -32.70 -2.29
C THR A 257 5.48 -31.26 -2.14
N TYR A 258 4.56 -30.30 -2.00
CA TYR A 258 4.86 -28.88 -1.84
C TYR A 258 4.49 -28.35 -0.45
N GLY A 259 4.43 -29.24 0.54
CA GLY A 259 4.23 -28.88 1.96
C GLY A 259 2.80 -29.06 2.48
N GLY A 260 1.87 -29.57 1.67
CA GLY A 260 0.49 -29.82 2.08
C GLY A 260 -0.21 -28.57 2.60
N ALA A 261 -0.96 -28.72 3.69
CA ALA A 261 -1.61 -27.60 4.36
C ALA A 261 -1.90 -27.88 5.84
N SER A 262 -2.24 -26.81 6.57
CA SER A 262 -2.69 -26.88 7.97
C SER A 262 -3.89 -25.97 8.16
N ILE A 263 -4.78 -26.32 9.10
CA ILE A 263 -5.88 -25.47 9.51
C ILE A 263 -5.61 -24.83 10.86
N TYR A 264 -6.10 -23.62 11.04
CA TYR A 264 -6.04 -22.86 12.28
C TYR A 264 -7.43 -22.36 12.60
N PHE A 265 -7.94 -22.70 13.76
CA PHE A 265 -9.15 -22.09 14.29
C PHE A 265 -8.86 -20.63 14.66
N TYR A 266 -9.81 -19.75 14.44
CA TYR A 266 -9.66 -18.36 14.81
C TYR A 266 -10.98 -17.73 15.24
N ASN A 267 -10.87 -16.71 16.07
CA ASN A 267 -11.95 -15.77 16.36
C ASN A 267 -11.61 -14.41 15.73
N ASN A 268 -12.62 -13.73 15.25
CA ASN A 268 -12.49 -12.38 14.72
C ASN A 268 -13.75 -11.57 15.04
N ASP A 269 -13.93 -11.26 16.32
CA ASP A 269 -15.08 -10.50 16.81
C ASP A 269 -15.09 -9.04 16.30
N GLY A 270 -13.94 -8.59 15.79
CA GLY A 270 -13.81 -7.26 15.20
C GLY A 270 -14.26 -7.17 13.75
N ARG A 271 -14.49 -8.30 13.05
CA ARG A 271 -14.97 -8.30 11.66
C ARG A 271 -16.44 -7.85 11.60
N ILE A 272 -16.71 -6.82 10.84
CA ILE A 272 -18.08 -6.31 10.67
C ILE A 272 -18.77 -7.00 9.48
N ASN A 273 -20.11 -7.02 9.51
CA ASN A 273 -20.91 -7.62 8.45
C ASN A 273 -22.19 -6.82 8.17
N ASN A 274 -22.89 -7.19 7.07
CA ASN A 274 -24.14 -6.56 6.68
C ASN A 274 -24.06 -5.05 6.48
N CYS A 275 -22.94 -4.54 5.94
CA CYS A 275 -22.70 -3.13 5.70
C CYS A 275 -22.76 -2.80 4.21
N GLY A 276 -23.21 -1.61 3.86
CA GLY A 276 -23.31 -1.23 2.46
C GLY A 276 -23.16 0.26 2.19
N VAL A 277 -22.76 0.56 0.94
CA VAL A 277 -22.82 1.91 0.34
C VAL A 277 -23.63 1.79 -0.94
N GLU A 278 -24.65 2.63 -1.10
CA GLU A 278 -25.57 2.44 -2.22
C GLU A 278 -26.30 3.71 -2.71
N ASN A 279 -26.71 3.67 -3.99
CA ASN A 279 -27.62 4.64 -4.60
C ASN A 279 -27.11 6.09 -4.55
N ILE A 280 -25.84 6.31 -4.92
CA ILE A 280 -25.13 7.58 -4.73
C ILE A 280 -24.10 7.83 -5.83
N LYS A 281 -23.76 9.11 -6.06
CA LYS A 281 -22.61 9.51 -6.85
C LYS A 281 -21.46 9.95 -5.96
N LEU A 282 -20.26 9.44 -6.21
CA LEU A 282 -19.02 9.80 -5.51
C LEU A 282 -18.04 10.46 -6.48
N ILE A 283 -17.55 11.64 -6.13
CA ILE A 283 -16.61 12.41 -6.98
C ILE A 283 -15.38 12.76 -6.15
N SER A 284 -14.19 12.61 -6.71
CA SER A 284 -12.97 13.19 -6.16
C SER A 284 -12.72 14.56 -6.80
N SER A 285 -12.60 15.61 -6.01
CA SER A 285 -12.12 16.90 -6.51
C SER A 285 -10.62 16.83 -6.76
N PHE A 286 -10.12 17.50 -7.79
CA PHE A 286 -8.72 17.52 -8.15
C PHE A 286 -8.31 18.87 -8.74
N ASN A 287 -7.02 19.12 -8.84
CA ASN A 287 -6.48 20.32 -9.48
C ASN A 287 -6.58 20.21 -11.02
N LYS A 288 -7.57 20.89 -11.60
CA LYS A 288 -7.82 20.87 -13.06
C LYS A 288 -6.65 21.36 -13.91
N ALA A 289 -5.73 22.12 -13.33
CA ALA A 289 -4.52 22.57 -14.04
C ALA A 289 -3.47 21.46 -14.19
N ASN A 290 -3.59 20.38 -13.44
CA ASN A 290 -2.73 19.20 -13.54
C ASN A 290 -3.58 17.96 -13.92
N PRO A 291 -3.54 17.50 -15.17
CA PRO A 291 -4.34 16.35 -15.61
C PRO A 291 -3.89 15.02 -14.99
N LYS A 292 -2.74 15.01 -14.31
CA LYS A 292 -2.18 13.87 -13.60
C LYS A 292 -2.06 14.15 -12.10
N ASP A 293 -2.93 15.00 -11.56
CA ASP A 293 -2.96 15.30 -10.14
C ASP A 293 -3.14 14.03 -9.30
N GLU A 294 -2.44 13.93 -8.19
CA GLU A 294 -2.56 12.84 -7.22
C GLU A 294 -2.84 13.35 -5.79
N ASP A 295 -2.87 14.67 -5.59
CA ASP A 295 -3.19 15.27 -4.30
C ASP A 295 -4.71 15.44 -4.13
N HIS A 296 -5.41 14.31 -4.25
CA HIS A 296 -6.85 14.19 -4.06
C HIS A 296 -7.22 12.76 -3.62
N ARG A 297 -8.52 12.43 -3.52
CA ARG A 297 -8.94 11.09 -3.07
C ARG A 297 -8.47 9.99 -4.04
N TRP A 298 -7.71 9.04 -3.51
CA TRP A 298 -7.26 7.92 -4.33
C TRP A 298 -8.34 6.86 -4.48
N ASN A 299 -8.94 6.41 -3.40
CA ASN A 299 -9.98 5.40 -3.45
C ASN A 299 -11.33 5.99 -3.04
N ALA A 300 -12.41 5.56 -3.69
CA ALA A 300 -13.74 5.96 -3.27
C ALA A 300 -14.21 5.09 -2.11
N ILE A 301 -14.20 3.77 -2.26
CA ILE A 301 -14.62 2.83 -1.22
C ILE A 301 -13.55 1.77 -1.00
N ASN A 302 -13.13 1.60 0.25
CA ASN A 302 -12.32 0.48 0.70
C ASN A 302 -13.11 -0.41 1.64
N ILE A 303 -12.99 -1.73 1.48
CA ILE A 303 -13.63 -2.74 2.32
C ILE A 303 -12.55 -3.61 2.96
N GLU A 304 -12.50 -3.62 4.29
CA GLU A 304 -11.41 -4.22 5.06
C GLU A 304 -11.97 -4.83 6.37
N ASN A 305 -11.55 -6.02 6.76
CA ASN A 305 -12.11 -6.74 7.91
C ASN A 305 -13.64 -6.76 7.92
N ALA A 306 -14.22 -7.14 6.80
CA ALA A 306 -15.65 -7.11 6.57
C ALA A 306 -16.12 -8.37 5.84
N GLU A 307 -17.35 -8.75 6.11
CA GLU A 307 -17.98 -9.94 5.55
C GLU A 307 -19.43 -9.63 5.19
N ASP A 308 -19.96 -10.23 4.12
CA ASP A 308 -21.33 -9.98 3.70
C ASP A 308 -21.67 -8.48 3.55
N CYS A 309 -20.85 -7.76 2.80
CA CYS A 309 -21.01 -6.33 2.56
C CYS A 309 -21.17 -6.02 1.08
N TRP A 310 -21.59 -4.79 0.77
CA TRP A 310 -21.82 -4.42 -0.64
C TRP A 310 -21.54 -2.96 -0.97
N ALA A 311 -21.32 -2.73 -2.28
CA ALA A 311 -21.40 -1.45 -2.95
C ALA A 311 -22.30 -1.58 -4.18
N ARG A 312 -23.42 -0.85 -4.28
CA ARG A 312 -24.34 -1.00 -5.41
C ARG A 312 -24.96 0.31 -5.89
N GLN A 313 -25.19 0.37 -7.21
CA GLN A 313 -25.79 1.53 -7.87
C GLN A 313 -25.02 2.81 -7.53
N ILE A 314 -23.72 2.83 -7.88
CA ILE A 314 -22.83 3.95 -7.59
C ILE A 314 -22.12 4.40 -8.86
N THR A 315 -22.06 5.71 -9.06
CA THR A 315 -21.20 6.32 -10.07
C THR A 315 -20.01 6.98 -9.41
N PHE A 316 -18.82 6.58 -9.81
CA PHE A 316 -17.53 7.10 -9.32
C PHE A 316 -16.89 7.99 -10.37
N GLN A 317 -16.30 9.12 -9.97
CA GLN A 317 -15.58 10.02 -10.88
C GLN A 317 -14.27 10.51 -10.28
N HIS A 318 -13.23 10.52 -11.09
CA HIS A 318 -11.91 11.15 -10.85
C HIS A 318 -11.05 10.53 -9.74
N PHE A 319 -11.35 9.35 -9.22
CA PHE A 319 -10.51 8.71 -8.22
C PHE A 319 -9.18 8.25 -8.83
N ALA A 320 -8.07 8.54 -8.13
CA ALA A 320 -6.72 8.25 -8.63
C ALA A 320 -6.36 6.75 -8.61
N GLY A 321 -6.85 6.03 -7.63
CA GLY A 321 -6.61 4.59 -7.42
C GLY A 321 -7.81 3.75 -7.81
N SER A 322 -8.72 3.48 -6.87
CA SER A 322 -9.84 2.55 -7.08
C SER A 322 -11.20 3.18 -6.79
N ALA A 323 -12.20 2.82 -7.60
CA ALA A 323 -13.61 3.04 -7.28
C ALA A 323 -14.01 2.15 -6.09
N VAL A 324 -13.72 0.86 -6.15
CA VAL A 324 -13.89 -0.07 -5.03
C VAL A 324 -12.66 -0.97 -4.90
N SER A 325 -12.09 -1.01 -3.70
CA SER A 325 -11.00 -1.91 -3.35
C SER A 325 -11.44 -2.81 -2.19
N VAL A 326 -11.44 -4.12 -2.42
CA VAL A 326 -11.73 -5.14 -1.41
C VAL A 326 -10.42 -5.78 -0.98
N LEU A 327 -10.08 -5.64 0.31
CA LEU A 327 -8.79 -6.08 0.85
C LEU A 327 -8.84 -7.52 1.38
N GLU A 328 -7.67 -8.12 1.57
CA GLU A 328 -7.42 -9.53 1.87
C GLU A 328 -8.16 -10.09 3.11
N THR A 329 -8.53 -9.23 4.03
CA THR A 329 -9.25 -9.59 5.25
C THR A 329 -10.78 -9.62 5.10
N SER A 330 -11.26 -9.39 3.88
CA SER A 330 -12.69 -9.35 3.57
C SER A 330 -13.14 -10.55 2.74
N LYS A 331 -14.36 -11.00 2.96
CA LYS A 331 -14.98 -12.08 2.18
C LYS A 331 -16.47 -11.87 1.93
N ARG A 332 -17.01 -12.51 0.89
CA ARG A 332 -18.43 -12.44 0.47
C ARG A 332 -18.91 -11.00 0.25
N ILE A 333 -18.16 -10.28 -0.56
CA ILE A 333 -18.48 -8.89 -0.93
C ILE A 333 -19.14 -8.86 -2.31
N THR A 334 -20.22 -8.10 -2.47
CA THR A 334 -20.83 -7.81 -3.78
C THR A 334 -20.63 -6.34 -4.17
N VAL A 335 -20.12 -6.14 -5.38
CA VAL A 335 -20.09 -4.83 -6.05
C VAL A 335 -20.93 -4.94 -7.31
N GLU A 336 -22.04 -4.20 -7.40
CA GLU A 336 -22.97 -4.35 -8.53
C GLU A 336 -23.54 -3.03 -9.03
N ASP A 337 -23.82 -3.01 -10.33
CA ASP A 337 -24.39 -1.86 -11.03
C ASP A 337 -23.59 -0.56 -10.76
N CYS A 338 -22.27 -0.63 -10.94
CA CYS A 338 -21.32 0.42 -10.64
C CYS A 338 -20.61 0.94 -11.89
N ILE A 339 -20.41 2.26 -11.97
CA ILE A 339 -19.74 2.94 -13.11
C ILE A 339 -18.57 3.77 -12.60
N SER A 340 -17.34 3.54 -13.13
CA SER A 340 -16.13 4.31 -12.84
C SER A 340 -15.69 5.12 -14.05
N LEU A 341 -15.62 6.45 -13.91
CA LEU A 341 -15.40 7.40 -14.99
C LEU A 341 -14.21 8.31 -14.75
N ALA A 342 -13.45 8.56 -15.80
CA ALA A 342 -12.44 9.61 -15.91
C ALA A 342 -11.50 9.66 -14.69
N PRO A 343 -10.79 8.60 -14.35
CA PRO A 343 -9.81 8.61 -13.25
C PRO A 343 -8.70 9.62 -13.54
N VAL A 344 -8.20 10.27 -12.48
CA VAL A 344 -7.15 11.29 -12.58
C VAL A 344 -5.96 10.88 -11.72
N SER A 345 -4.82 10.61 -12.35
CA SER A 345 -3.54 10.30 -11.70
C SER A 345 -2.44 10.17 -12.75
N GLU A 346 -1.21 9.93 -12.32
CA GLU A 346 -0.19 9.28 -13.16
C GLU A 346 -0.67 7.88 -13.60
N ILE A 347 0.07 7.23 -14.49
CA ILE A 347 -0.26 5.91 -15.02
C ILE A 347 0.71 4.88 -14.47
N GLY A 348 0.20 3.73 -14.01
CA GLY A 348 0.99 2.60 -13.52
C GLY A 348 1.05 2.48 -11.99
N GLY A 349 1.41 1.29 -11.49
CA GLY A 349 1.68 1.03 -10.08
C GLY A 349 0.51 1.28 -9.12
N GLN A 350 -0.57 0.53 -9.17
CA GLN A 350 -1.80 0.67 -8.35
C GLN A 350 -2.57 1.99 -8.53
N ARG A 351 -2.33 2.71 -9.62
CA ARG A 351 -3.13 3.83 -10.05
C ARG A 351 -4.19 3.36 -11.03
N ARG A 352 -5.39 3.89 -10.93
CA ARG A 352 -6.51 3.61 -11.83
C ARG A 352 -6.89 2.13 -11.91
N TYR A 353 -6.92 1.45 -10.76
CA TYR A 353 -7.45 0.11 -10.63
C TYR A 353 -8.91 0.19 -10.21
N ALA A 354 -9.82 0.38 -11.18
CA ALA A 354 -11.20 0.75 -10.89
C ALA A 354 -11.87 -0.21 -9.88
N PHE A 355 -11.80 -1.51 -10.13
CA PHE A 355 -12.38 -2.55 -9.29
C PHE A 355 -11.32 -3.59 -8.92
N LEU A 356 -10.79 -3.47 -7.71
CA LEU A 356 -9.70 -4.30 -7.21
C LEU A 356 -10.18 -5.23 -6.10
N THR A 357 -9.82 -6.50 -6.18
CA THR A 357 -9.94 -7.44 -5.05
C THR A 357 -8.65 -8.16 -4.73
N THR A 358 -8.32 -8.21 -3.46
CA THR A 358 -7.39 -9.15 -2.85
C THR A 358 -8.10 -10.03 -1.81
N GLY A 359 -9.42 -9.86 -1.67
CA GLY A 359 -10.30 -10.59 -0.79
C GLY A 359 -10.71 -11.96 -1.32
N GLN A 360 -11.66 -12.58 -0.65
CA GLN A 360 -12.15 -13.93 -0.97
C GLN A 360 -13.65 -13.93 -1.20
N GLN A 361 -14.13 -14.81 -2.08
CA GLN A 361 -15.54 -14.96 -2.40
C GLN A 361 -16.19 -13.63 -2.82
N THR A 362 -15.45 -12.80 -3.58
CA THR A 362 -15.93 -11.50 -4.04
C THR A 362 -16.64 -11.61 -5.38
N LEU A 363 -17.72 -10.86 -5.55
CA LEU A 363 -18.48 -10.75 -6.77
C LEU A 363 -18.54 -9.32 -7.24
N PHE A 364 -17.99 -9.06 -8.42
CA PHE A 364 -18.18 -7.81 -9.15
C PHE A 364 -19.09 -8.12 -10.33
N GLN A 365 -20.25 -7.51 -10.37
CA GLN A 365 -21.19 -7.78 -11.44
C GLN A 365 -21.82 -6.51 -12.00
N ARG A 366 -21.97 -6.48 -13.33
CA ARG A 366 -22.49 -5.30 -14.02
C ARG A 366 -21.72 -4.06 -13.58
N CYS A 367 -20.39 -4.12 -13.78
CA CYS A 367 -19.50 -2.99 -13.49
C CYS A 367 -18.90 -2.48 -14.81
N TYR A 368 -18.83 -1.17 -14.93
CA TYR A 368 -18.29 -0.49 -16.09
C TYR A 368 -17.16 0.46 -15.67
N ALA A 369 -16.06 0.45 -16.41
CA ALA A 369 -14.94 1.37 -16.20
C ALA A 369 -14.43 1.93 -17.53
N GLU A 370 -13.90 3.15 -17.52
CA GLU A 370 -13.24 3.76 -18.68
C GLU A 370 -11.94 4.47 -18.31
N ASN A 371 -10.95 4.41 -19.19
CA ASN A 371 -9.65 5.07 -19.06
C ASN A 371 -8.88 4.67 -17.80
N GLY A 372 -9.11 3.48 -17.28
CA GLY A 372 -8.35 2.94 -16.18
C GLY A 372 -7.01 2.33 -16.60
N TYR A 373 -6.30 1.73 -15.64
CA TYR A 373 -5.04 1.03 -15.93
C TYR A 373 -5.23 -0.49 -15.85
N HIS A 374 -5.70 -1.01 -14.71
CA HIS A 374 -6.17 -2.38 -14.55
C HIS A 374 -7.59 -2.35 -13.97
N ASP A 375 -8.59 -2.20 -14.84
CA ASP A 375 -9.96 -1.88 -14.42
C ASP A 375 -10.61 -2.98 -13.58
N PHE A 376 -10.38 -4.25 -13.93
CA PHE A 376 -10.84 -5.41 -13.17
C PHE A 376 -9.62 -6.21 -12.74
N ALA A 377 -9.22 -6.06 -11.48
CA ALA A 377 -7.94 -6.52 -10.98
C ALA A 377 -8.08 -7.45 -9.78
N VAL A 378 -7.26 -8.51 -9.76
CA VAL A 378 -7.11 -9.45 -8.64
C VAL A 378 -5.63 -9.79 -8.47
N GLY A 379 -5.20 -10.12 -7.24
CA GLY A 379 -3.80 -10.45 -7.02
C GLY A 379 -3.45 -10.68 -5.56
N PHE A 380 -2.17 -10.64 -5.25
CA PHE A 380 -1.62 -10.75 -3.89
C PHE A 380 -2.04 -12.03 -3.16
N CYS A 381 -1.91 -13.17 -3.82
CA CYS A 381 -2.30 -14.48 -3.31
C CYS A 381 -3.78 -14.57 -2.89
N ALA A 382 -4.67 -13.80 -3.53
CA ALA A 382 -6.09 -13.85 -3.25
C ALA A 382 -6.62 -15.28 -3.39
N ALA A 383 -7.07 -15.85 -2.31
CA ALA A 383 -7.63 -17.21 -2.28
C ALA A 383 -9.09 -17.17 -2.75
N GLY A 384 -9.38 -17.80 -3.90
CA GLY A 384 -10.72 -17.81 -4.48
C GLY A 384 -11.73 -18.65 -3.69
N PRO A 385 -12.95 -18.80 -4.27
CA PRO A 385 -13.35 -18.25 -5.56
C PRO A 385 -13.56 -16.72 -5.54
N ASN A 386 -13.31 -16.07 -6.68
CA ASN A 386 -13.66 -14.66 -6.93
C ASN A 386 -14.24 -14.54 -8.36
N ALA A 387 -15.19 -13.64 -8.58
CA ALA A 387 -15.86 -13.53 -9.88
C ALA A 387 -16.07 -12.09 -10.33
N PHE A 388 -15.82 -11.85 -11.62
CA PHE A 388 -16.22 -10.67 -12.37
C PHE A 388 -17.24 -11.10 -13.43
N VAL A 389 -18.48 -10.62 -13.33
CA VAL A 389 -19.60 -11.10 -14.13
C VAL A 389 -20.24 -9.94 -14.89
N GLN A 390 -20.29 -10.04 -16.22
CA GLN A 390 -20.86 -8.99 -17.07
C GLN A 390 -20.26 -7.63 -16.77
N CYS A 391 -18.94 -7.51 -16.94
CA CYS A 391 -18.18 -6.28 -16.71
C CYS A 391 -17.59 -5.78 -18.02
N GLU A 392 -17.40 -4.45 -18.12
CA GLU A 392 -16.86 -3.82 -19.32
C GLU A 392 -15.84 -2.74 -18.99
N SER A 393 -14.69 -2.83 -19.64
CA SER A 393 -13.59 -1.84 -19.58
C SER A 393 -13.40 -1.23 -20.97
N ILE A 394 -13.46 0.10 -21.06
CA ILE A 394 -13.33 0.84 -22.31
C ILE A 394 -12.07 1.70 -22.29
N LEU A 395 -11.25 1.54 -23.34
CA LEU A 395 -10.00 2.26 -23.57
C LEU A 395 -9.06 2.27 -22.33
N PRO A 396 -8.82 1.15 -21.67
CA PRO A 396 -7.87 1.10 -20.58
C PRO A 396 -6.42 1.24 -21.07
N PHE A 397 -5.56 1.77 -20.23
CA PHE A 397 -4.12 1.91 -20.53
C PHE A 397 -3.34 0.60 -20.41
N SER A 398 -3.90 -0.41 -19.74
CA SER A 398 -3.28 -1.73 -19.58
C SER A 398 -4.36 -2.81 -19.45
N PHE A 399 -3.95 -4.06 -19.24
CA PHE A 399 -4.84 -5.21 -19.19
C PHE A 399 -5.72 -5.25 -17.94
N SER A 400 -6.86 -5.94 -18.02
CA SER A 400 -7.62 -6.45 -16.86
C SER A 400 -7.26 -7.91 -16.59
N GLY A 401 -7.28 -8.33 -15.31
CA GLY A 401 -6.92 -9.69 -14.92
C GLY A 401 -6.13 -9.77 -13.63
N ALA A 402 -5.19 -10.72 -13.59
CA ALA A 402 -4.38 -10.94 -12.40
C ALA A 402 -3.09 -10.11 -12.45
N ILE A 403 -2.94 -9.23 -11.47
CA ILE A 403 -1.90 -8.19 -11.42
C ILE A 403 -0.71 -8.54 -10.54
N ASP A 404 -0.87 -9.45 -9.60
CA ASP A 404 0.20 -9.85 -8.66
C ASP A 404 0.06 -11.33 -8.32
N SER A 405 1.03 -11.86 -7.60
CA SER A 405 1.30 -13.28 -7.37
C SER A 405 0.06 -14.13 -7.02
N TRP A 406 -0.03 -15.25 -7.68
CA TRP A 406 -0.83 -16.44 -7.42
C TRP A 406 -2.26 -16.23 -6.87
N ALA A 407 -3.03 -15.31 -7.43
CA ALA A 407 -4.47 -15.36 -7.21
C ALA A 407 -5.01 -16.71 -7.71
N SER A 408 -5.99 -17.31 -7.07
CA SER A 408 -6.47 -18.62 -7.48
C SER A 408 -8.00 -18.69 -7.53
N GLY A 409 -8.53 -19.44 -8.52
CA GLY A 409 -9.95 -19.58 -8.68
C GLY A 409 -10.66 -18.26 -9.00
N VAL A 410 -10.25 -17.61 -10.07
CA VAL A 410 -10.84 -16.35 -10.55
C VAL A 410 -11.67 -16.61 -11.80
N LEU A 411 -12.88 -16.12 -11.83
CA LEU A 411 -13.75 -16.16 -12.99
C LEU A 411 -13.91 -14.77 -13.60
N PHE A 412 -13.62 -14.67 -14.88
CA PHE A 412 -14.08 -13.58 -15.74
C PHE A 412 -15.20 -14.16 -16.63
N ASP A 413 -16.42 -13.71 -16.41
CA ASP A 413 -17.64 -14.27 -17.00
C ASP A 413 -18.40 -13.17 -17.77
N VAL A 414 -18.46 -13.27 -19.09
CA VAL A 414 -19.06 -12.24 -19.94
C VAL A 414 -18.39 -10.87 -19.77
N VAL A 415 -17.07 -10.88 -19.74
CA VAL A 415 -16.30 -9.63 -19.57
C VAL A 415 -15.77 -9.16 -20.91
N ASN A 416 -15.95 -7.87 -21.19
CA ASN A 416 -15.42 -7.19 -22.36
C ASN A 416 -14.33 -6.18 -21.97
N VAL A 417 -13.18 -6.22 -22.67
CA VAL A 417 -12.11 -5.21 -22.55
C VAL A 417 -11.83 -4.64 -23.93
N ASP A 418 -12.39 -3.47 -24.20
CA ASP A 418 -12.20 -2.80 -25.47
C ASP A 418 -10.95 -1.91 -25.48
N GLY A 419 -10.02 -2.26 -26.34
CA GLY A 419 -8.75 -1.55 -26.54
C GLY A 419 -7.53 -2.14 -25.82
N ASN A 420 -7.70 -3.21 -25.00
CA ASN A 420 -6.58 -3.85 -24.32
C ASN A 420 -6.84 -5.35 -24.04
N ALA A 421 -6.07 -5.96 -23.14
CA ALA A 421 -6.06 -7.40 -22.91
C ALA A 421 -6.82 -7.84 -21.66
N LEU A 422 -7.29 -9.10 -21.67
CA LEU A 422 -7.53 -9.92 -20.49
C LEU A 422 -6.34 -10.85 -20.29
N ARG A 423 -5.82 -10.99 -19.05
CA ARG A 423 -4.53 -11.67 -18.88
C ARG A 423 -4.46 -12.59 -17.67
N PHE A 424 -4.12 -13.87 -17.93
CA PHE A 424 -3.66 -14.88 -16.98
C PHE A 424 -2.28 -15.36 -17.39
N GLY A 425 -1.22 -15.01 -16.62
CA GLY A 425 0.12 -15.37 -17.04
C GLY A 425 1.20 -15.15 -15.99
N ASN A 426 2.43 -15.33 -16.42
CA ASN A 426 3.62 -15.03 -15.62
C ASN A 426 4.06 -13.59 -15.89
N ARG A 427 4.13 -12.77 -14.87
CA ARG A 427 4.58 -11.37 -14.92
C ARG A 427 6.06 -11.21 -14.55
N GLY A 428 6.72 -12.30 -14.15
CA GLY A 428 8.14 -12.27 -13.79
C GLY A 428 8.47 -11.22 -12.73
N GLN A 429 9.39 -10.32 -13.07
CA GLN A 429 9.84 -9.26 -12.16
C GLN A 429 8.90 -8.05 -12.03
N ASP A 430 7.85 -7.95 -12.84
CA ASP A 430 6.87 -6.84 -12.74
C ASP A 430 6.20 -6.84 -11.37
N ALA A 431 5.65 -5.71 -10.97
CA ALA A 431 4.99 -5.55 -9.68
C ALA A 431 5.82 -6.05 -8.47
N ASN A 432 7.12 -5.76 -8.47
CA ASN A 432 8.05 -6.20 -7.42
C ASN A 432 8.16 -7.72 -7.30
N GLY A 433 8.14 -8.44 -8.42
CA GLY A 433 8.29 -9.88 -8.46
C GLY A 433 6.95 -10.62 -8.37
N ALA A 434 5.98 -10.21 -9.18
CA ALA A 434 4.67 -10.84 -9.24
C ALA A 434 4.72 -12.33 -9.63
N GLY A 435 5.67 -12.73 -10.48
CA GLY A 435 5.81 -14.11 -10.93
C GLY A 435 4.54 -14.61 -11.63
N TRP A 436 4.16 -15.85 -11.42
CA TRP A 436 2.88 -16.40 -11.84
C TRP A 436 1.75 -15.71 -11.09
N SER A 437 0.91 -14.97 -11.81
CA SER A 437 -0.09 -14.09 -11.20
C SER A 437 -1.40 -14.79 -10.86
N VAL A 438 -1.72 -15.92 -11.51
CA VAL A 438 -3.01 -16.58 -11.33
C VAL A 438 -2.95 -18.09 -11.61
N ALA A 439 -3.82 -18.84 -10.94
CA ALA A 439 -3.96 -20.29 -11.09
C ALA A 439 -5.43 -20.72 -10.99
N ASN A 440 -5.77 -21.81 -11.68
CA ASN A 440 -7.10 -22.46 -11.63
C ASN A 440 -8.25 -21.49 -11.91
N SER A 441 -8.09 -20.67 -12.93
CA SER A 441 -8.98 -19.55 -13.24
C SER A 441 -9.54 -19.64 -14.65
N VAL A 442 -10.68 -19.00 -14.89
CA VAL A 442 -11.51 -19.21 -16.08
C VAL A 442 -11.85 -17.87 -16.73
N PHE A 443 -11.70 -17.81 -18.06
CA PHE A 443 -12.37 -16.89 -18.94
C PHE A 443 -13.58 -17.59 -19.57
N TRP A 444 -14.77 -17.03 -19.43
CA TRP A 444 -16.02 -17.58 -19.95
C TRP A 444 -16.79 -16.53 -20.75
N ASN A 445 -16.97 -16.80 -22.05
CA ASN A 445 -17.64 -15.85 -22.98
C ASN A 445 -17.08 -14.42 -22.91
N CYS A 446 -15.76 -14.31 -22.83
CA CYS A 446 -15.07 -13.03 -22.74
C CYS A 446 -14.64 -12.51 -24.11
N SER A 447 -14.52 -11.18 -24.22
CA SER A 447 -13.95 -10.51 -25.40
C SER A 447 -12.91 -9.46 -24.99
N ALA A 448 -11.83 -9.38 -25.76
CA ALA A 448 -10.78 -8.38 -25.57
C ALA A 448 -9.97 -8.23 -26.86
N ALA A 449 -9.15 -7.18 -26.99
CA ALA A 449 -8.20 -7.09 -28.09
C ALA A 449 -7.23 -8.29 -28.07
N ARG A 450 -6.86 -8.75 -26.88
CA ARG A 450 -6.02 -9.95 -26.67
C ARG A 450 -6.43 -10.67 -25.39
N ILE A 451 -6.42 -12.01 -25.42
CA ILE A 451 -6.55 -12.84 -24.22
C ILE A 451 -5.31 -13.68 -24.05
N ASP A 452 -4.63 -13.52 -22.93
CA ASP A 452 -3.51 -14.34 -22.50
C ASP A 452 -4.01 -15.38 -21.49
N CYS A 453 -3.93 -16.66 -21.82
CA CYS A 453 -4.29 -17.76 -20.93
C CYS A 453 -3.14 -18.77 -20.88
N TYR A 454 -2.27 -18.62 -19.88
CA TYR A 454 -1.12 -19.47 -19.68
C TYR A 454 -1.36 -20.49 -18.57
N LYS A 455 -0.70 -21.66 -18.69
CA LYS A 455 -0.73 -22.73 -17.71
C LYS A 455 0.43 -22.62 -16.73
N PRO A 456 0.21 -22.25 -15.47
CA PRO A 456 1.29 -22.28 -14.49
C PRO A 456 1.65 -23.72 -14.09
N PRO A 457 2.88 -24.02 -13.71
CA PRO A 457 3.21 -25.29 -13.10
C PRO A 457 2.31 -25.61 -11.90
N THR A 458 1.90 -26.85 -11.72
CA THR A 458 0.97 -27.33 -10.66
C THR A 458 -0.47 -26.86 -10.75
N ALA A 459 -0.86 -26.13 -11.80
CA ALA A 459 -2.22 -25.61 -11.94
C ALA A 459 -2.64 -25.53 -13.42
N GLN A 460 -3.89 -25.18 -13.66
CA GLN A 460 -4.46 -24.99 -14.98
C GLN A 460 -5.25 -23.71 -15.03
N ASN A 461 -5.23 -22.97 -16.16
CA ASN A 461 -6.16 -21.90 -16.48
C ASN A 461 -6.93 -22.26 -17.76
N TRP A 462 -8.17 -21.80 -17.87
CA TRP A 462 -9.08 -22.17 -18.94
C TRP A 462 -9.70 -20.95 -19.61
N ALA A 463 -9.95 -21.05 -20.90
CA ALA A 463 -10.69 -20.06 -21.69
C ALA A 463 -11.74 -20.78 -22.54
N PHE A 464 -13.01 -20.39 -22.39
CA PHE A 464 -14.14 -20.93 -23.10
C PHE A 464 -14.94 -19.82 -23.78
N GLY A 465 -15.24 -19.97 -25.06
CA GLY A 465 -16.09 -19.04 -25.79
C GLY A 465 -15.53 -17.65 -25.92
N SER A 466 -14.24 -17.51 -26.20
CA SER A 466 -13.54 -16.23 -26.18
C SER A 466 -13.36 -15.62 -27.58
N TRP A 467 -13.44 -14.27 -27.66
CA TRP A 467 -13.21 -13.50 -28.87
C TRP A 467 -12.01 -12.56 -28.70
N SER A 468 -10.90 -12.84 -29.39
CA SER A 468 -9.67 -12.04 -29.23
C SER A 468 -8.55 -12.49 -30.17
N GLN A 469 -7.39 -11.83 -30.05
CA GLN A 469 -6.13 -12.50 -30.33
C GLN A 469 -5.77 -13.40 -29.13
N PHE A 470 -5.28 -14.61 -29.40
CA PHE A 470 -5.05 -15.63 -28.37
C PHE A 470 -3.57 -15.83 -28.12
N ALA A 471 -3.19 -15.96 -26.84
CA ALA A 471 -1.84 -16.34 -26.45
C ALA A 471 -1.86 -17.23 -25.20
N GLY A 472 -0.90 -18.15 -25.11
CA GLY A 472 -0.69 -19.02 -23.95
C GLY A 472 -1.06 -20.47 -24.20
N ASP A 473 -0.55 -21.32 -23.31
CA ASP A 473 -0.66 -22.78 -23.31
C ASP A 473 -1.71 -23.30 -22.33
N GLY A 474 -2.61 -22.41 -21.87
CA GLY A 474 -3.77 -22.77 -21.09
C GLY A 474 -4.75 -23.66 -21.91
N TYR A 475 -5.84 -24.06 -21.30
CA TYR A 475 -6.87 -24.79 -22.02
C TYR A 475 -7.79 -23.83 -22.79
N TRP A 476 -8.02 -24.11 -24.07
CA TRP A 476 -8.85 -23.32 -24.95
C TRP A 476 -9.98 -24.18 -25.55
N ASN A 477 -11.21 -23.67 -25.50
CA ASN A 477 -12.35 -24.28 -26.14
C ASN A 477 -13.28 -23.24 -26.74
N GLU A 478 -13.81 -23.53 -27.97
CA GLU A 478 -14.71 -22.64 -28.70
C GLU A 478 -14.18 -21.20 -28.84
N SER A 479 -12.88 -21.08 -29.21
CA SER A 479 -12.28 -19.78 -29.53
C SER A 479 -12.97 -19.16 -30.74
N ASN A 480 -13.21 -17.83 -30.68
CA ASN A 480 -14.02 -17.09 -31.64
C ASN A 480 -15.44 -17.59 -31.81
N ASN A 481 -16.02 -18.10 -30.74
CA ASN A 481 -17.43 -18.54 -30.72
C ASN A 481 -18.02 -18.20 -29.34
N THR A 482 -19.32 -18.18 -29.22
CA THR A 482 -20.03 -18.11 -27.93
C THR A 482 -20.47 -19.50 -27.51
N ILE A 483 -20.51 -19.74 -26.22
CA ILE A 483 -20.92 -21.00 -25.64
C ILE A 483 -22.09 -20.83 -24.69
N THR A 484 -22.83 -21.93 -24.50
CA THR A 484 -23.92 -22.03 -23.55
C THR A 484 -23.49 -22.85 -22.34
N PRO A 485 -23.82 -22.41 -21.11
CA PRO A 485 -24.68 -21.27 -20.74
C PRO A 485 -23.99 -19.91 -20.98
N ARG A 486 -24.78 -18.85 -21.18
CA ARG A 486 -24.23 -17.50 -21.40
C ARG A 486 -23.34 -17.05 -20.25
N SER A 487 -23.72 -17.34 -19.00
CA SER A 487 -22.92 -17.08 -17.80
C SER A 487 -22.66 -18.38 -17.05
N LEU A 488 -21.39 -18.69 -16.80
CA LEU A 488 -21.00 -19.83 -15.98
C LEU A 488 -21.38 -19.61 -14.51
N TYR A 489 -21.14 -18.43 -13.97
CA TYR A 489 -21.46 -18.08 -12.59
C TYR A 489 -22.93 -18.36 -12.25
N TYR A 490 -23.83 -17.86 -13.06
CA TYR A 490 -25.27 -18.05 -12.81
C TYR A 490 -25.77 -19.44 -13.11
N ALA A 491 -25.13 -20.17 -14.01
CA ALA A 491 -25.44 -21.60 -14.21
C ALA A 491 -25.04 -22.41 -12.97
N GLN A 492 -23.83 -22.18 -12.42
CA GLN A 492 -23.37 -22.80 -11.17
C GLN A 492 -24.29 -22.44 -10.00
N LEU A 493 -24.66 -21.16 -9.87
CA LEU A 493 -25.53 -20.68 -8.78
C LEU A 493 -26.91 -21.34 -8.87
N ARG A 494 -27.52 -21.41 -10.06
CA ARG A 494 -28.81 -22.07 -10.29
C ARG A 494 -28.78 -23.54 -9.85
N GLU A 495 -27.71 -24.25 -10.21
CA GLU A 495 -27.56 -25.66 -9.83
C GLU A 495 -27.37 -25.82 -8.34
N ARG A 496 -26.48 -25.00 -7.71
CA ARG A 496 -26.17 -25.10 -6.29
C ARG A 496 -27.38 -24.84 -5.40
N ILE A 497 -28.13 -23.75 -5.66
CA ILE A 497 -29.26 -23.37 -4.81
C ILE A 497 -30.60 -23.98 -5.29
N ASN A 498 -30.61 -24.67 -6.43
CA ASN A 498 -31.78 -25.26 -7.06
C ASN A 498 -32.98 -24.27 -7.19
N LYS A 499 -32.70 -23.04 -7.63
CA LYS A 499 -33.70 -21.98 -7.81
C LYS A 499 -33.46 -21.25 -9.13
N ASN A 500 -34.52 -20.60 -9.67
CA ASN A 500 -34.36 -19.65 -10.76
C ASN A 500 -33.64 -18.40 -10.25
N VAL A 501 -32.56 -18.00 -10.94
CA VAL A 501 -31.70 -16.85 -10.62
C VAL A 501 -31.78 -15.75 -11.68
N ASP A 502 -32.63 -15.83 -12.67
CA ASP A 502 -32.67 -14.91 -13.82
C ASP A 502 -32.92 -13.46 -13.38
N ALA A 503 -33.80 -13.26 -12.39
CA ALA A 503 -34.04 -11.92 -11.81
C ALA A 503 -32.79 -11.29 -11.14
N GLN A 504 -31.90 -12.10 -10.59
CA GLN A 504 -30.65 -11.69 -9.98
C GLN A 504 -29.56 -11.53 -11.06
N ALA A 505 -29.54 -12.42 -12.02
CA ALA A 505 -28.53 -12.48 -13.08
C ALA A 505 -28.55 -11.24 -13.96
N GLN A 506 -29.71 -10.88 -14.49
CA GLN A 506 -29.88 -9.74 -15.41
C GLN A 506 -28.83 -9.74 -16.54
N ILE A 507 -28.54 -10.91 -17.10
CA ILE A 507 -27.55 -11.07 -18.17
C ILE A 507 -28.13 -10.53 -19.48
N MET A 508 -27.35 -9.65 -20.13
CA MET A 508 -27.71 -9.13 -21.45
C MET A 508 -27.49 -10.19 -22.52
N ASP A 509 -28.28 -10.11 -23.56
CA ASP A 509 -28.16 -10.98 -24.73
C ASP A 509 -26.81 -10.79 -25.43
N VAL A 510 -26.43 -11.82 -26.20
CA VAL A 510 -25.22 -11.71 -27.04
C VAL A 510 -25.41 -10.62 -28.07
N PRO A 511 -24.52 -9.66 -28.21
CA PRO A 511 -24.71 -8.54 -29.12
C PRO A 511 -24.84 -8.94 -30.59
N THR A 512 -24.04 -9.90 -31.05
CA THR A 512 -24.12 -10.50 -32.38
C THR A 512 -23.44 -11.86 -32.38
N GLU A 513 -23.92 -12.79 -33.17
CA GLU A 513 -23.11 -13.91 -33.62
C GLU A 513 -22.53 -13.56 -34.99
N ALA A 514 -21.19 -13.64 -35.09
CA ALA A 514 -20.52 -13.45 -36.36
C ALA A 514 -20.18 -14.81 -36.97
N SER A 515 -20.48 -15.04 -38.22
CA SER A 515 -19.99 -16.16 -38.99
C SER A 515 -19.07 -15.64 -40.11
N SER A 516 -17.95 -16.30 -40.32
CA SER A 516 -17.05 -15.95 -41.44
C SER A 516 -17.63 -16.29 -42.82
N SER A 517 -18.63 -17.17 -42.86
CA SER A 517 -19.26 -17.63 -44.12
C SER A 517 -20.73 -17.98 -43.88
N PRO A 518 -21.58 -17.02 -43.51
CA PRO A 518 -23.01 -17.25 -43.32
C PRO A 518 -23.70 -17.50 -44.64
N SER A 519 -24.80 -18.26 -44.63
CA SER A 519 -25.72 -18.29 -45.75
C SER A 519 -26.31 -16.91 -46.00
N VAL A 520 -26.81 -16.64 -47.21
CA VAL A 520 -27.39 -15.32 -47.58
C VAL A 520 -28.48 -14.91 -46.58
N ASP A 521 -29.37 -15.82 -46.22
CA ASP A 521 -30.47 -15.54 -45.28
C ASP A 521 -29.96 -15.19 -43.89
N VAL A 522 -28.94 -15.91 -43.40
CA VAL A 522 -28.28 -15.61 -42.13
C VAL A 522 -27.57 -14.26 -42.20
N ALA A 523 -26.86 -13.97 -43.28
CA ALA A 523 -26.18 -12.68 -43.44
C ALA A 523 -27.16 -11.49 -43.44
N GLN A 524 -28.32 -11.64 -44.14
CA GLN A 524 -29.39 -10.65 -44.15
C GLN A 524 -29.99 -10.45 -42.75
N ALA A 525 -30.28 -11.55 -42.04
CA ALA A 525 -30.79 -11.49 -40.66
C ALA A 525 -29.81 -10.81 -39.73
N LEU A 526 -28.52 -11.16 -39.78
CA LEU A 526 -27.45 -10.55 -38.98
C LEU A 526 -27.26 -9.04 -39.31
N THR A 527 -27.35 -8.68 -40.58
CA THR A 527 -27.29 -7.27 -41.02
C THR A 527 -28.45 -6.47 -40.46
N LYS A 528 -29.65 -7.01 -40.50
CA LYS A 528 -30.86 -6.40 -39.95
C LYS A 528 -30.77 -6.28 -38.41
N GLU A 529 -30.23 -7.27 -37.76
CA GLU A 529 -30.02 -7.27 -36.31
C GLU A 529 -28.95 -6.22 -35.93
N ALA A 530 -27.83 -6.21 -36.63
CA ALA A 530 -26.74 -5.25 -36.41
C ALA A 530 -27.12 -3.78 -36.62
N SER A 531 -28.17 -3.53 -37.43
CA SER A 531 -28.71 -2.18 -37.66
C SER A 531 -29.55 -1.64 -36.51
N LYS A 532 -29.98 -2.48 -35.57
CA LYS A 532 -30.73 -2.04 -34.39
C LYS A 532 -29.77 -1.41 -33.34
N PRO A 533 -30.18 -0.31 -32.69
CA PRO A 533 -29.44 0.21 -31.56
C PRO A 533 -29.35 -0.85 -30.46
N LYS A 534 -28.14 -1.18 -30.05
CA LYS A 534 -27.92 -2.14 -28.95
C LYS A 534 -27.75 -1.41 -27.64
N GLN A 535 -28.35 -1.95 -26.61
CA GLN A 535 -28.14 -1.44 -25.26
C GLN A 535 -26.68 -1.67 -24.84
N GLN A 536 -26.00 -0.59 -24.49
CA GLN A 536 -24.66 -0.65 -23.95
C GLN A 536 -24.73 -1.02 -22.46
N LEU A 537 -23.70 -1.72 -21.93
CA LEU A 537 -23.66 -2.08 -20.52
C LEU A 537 -23.72 -0.85 -19.61
N LYS A 538 -23.03 0.24 -19.97
CA LYS A 538 -23.08 1.52 -19.25
C LYS A 538 -24.50 2.04 -19.08
N ASP A 539 -25.29 2.03 -20.16
CA ASP A 539 -26.69 2.49 -20.13
C ASP A 539 -27.59 1.54 -19.36
N PHE A 540 -27.32 0.24 -19.49
CA PHE A 540 -28.01 -0.80 -18.71
C PHE A 540 -27.78 -0.58 -17.21
N ILE A 541 -26.53 -0.33 -16.77
CA ILE A 541 -26.21 -0.03 -15.38
C ILE A 541 -26.84 1.30 -14.92
N ALA A 542 -26.81 2.33 -15.76
CA ALA A 542 -27.42 3.64 -15.42
C ALA A 542 -28.93 3.52 -15.15
N GLN A 543 -29.61 2.51 -15.71
CA GLN A 543 -31.02 2.21 -15.50
C GLN A 543 -31.27 1.23 -14.34
N ALA A 544 -30.26 0.90 -13.54
CA ALA A 544 -30.38 -0.11 -12.46
C ALA A 544 -31.50 0.20 -11.48
N SER A 545 -31.75 1.47 -11.17
CA SER A 545 -32.83 1.90 -10.26
C SER A 545 -34.25 1.53 -10.74
N ALA A 546 -34.43 1.35 -12.05
CA ALA A 546 -35.69 0.89 -12.62
C ALA A 546 -35.86 -0.63 -12.47
N ARG A 547 -34.76 -1.39 -12.53
CA ARG A 547 -34.75 -2.86 -12.42
C ARG A 547 -34.69 -3.33 -10.98
N SER A 548 -33.93 -2.64 -10.14
CA SER A 548 -33.67 -3.01 -8.73
C SER A 548 -33.80 -1.75 -7.86
N LYS A 549 -35.05 -1.36 -7.55
CA LYS A 549 -35.32 -0.14 -6.80
C LYS A 549 -34.80 -0.23 -5.37
N ILE A 550 -33.96 0.73 -4.96
CA ILE A 550 -33.55 0.91 -3.57
C ILE A 550 -34.51 1.89 -2.90
N SER A 551 -35.14 1.46 -1.80
CA SER A 551 -36.13 2.29 -1.09
C SER A 551 -35.42 3.46 -0.38
N ILE A 552 -35.94 4.66 -0.63
CA ILE A 552 -35.56 5.91 0.08
C ILE A 552 -36.68 6.43 0.99
N ALA A 553 -37.76 5.63 1.15
CA ALA A 553 -38.87 6.00 1.99
C ALA A 553 -38.51 5.97 3.48
N TYR A 554 -39.00 6.91 4.24
CA TYR A 554 -38.88 6.96 5.68
C TYR A 554 -40.08 7.69 6.30
N ASN A 555 -40.48 7.25 7.50
CA ASN A 555 -41.55 7.86 8.27
C ASN A 555 -41.05 8.06 9.71
N ASN A 556 -41.28 9.25 10.28
CA ASN A 556 -40.93 9.58 11.66
C ASN A 556 -39.46 9.37 12.03
N VAL A 557 -38.55 9.61 11.06
CA VAL A 557 -37.11 9.47 11.24
C VAL A 557 -36.50 10.84 11.52
N LYS A 558 -35.73 10.94 12.60
CA LYS A 558 -35.01 12.16 12.96
C LYS A 558 -33.87 12.46 12.00
N SER A 559 -33.65 13.73 11.76
CA SER A 559 -32.44 14.19 11.12
C SER A 559 -31.25 14.15 12.10
N ILE A 560 -30.02 14.11 11.55
CA ILE A 560 -28.81 14.20 12.38
C ILE A 560 -28.74 15.53 13.16
N ASP A 561 -29.34 16.58 12.64
CA ASP A 561 -29.36 17.89 13.28
C ASP A 561 -30.26 17.90 14.53
N GLU A 562 -31.33 17.08 14.56
CA GLU A 562 -32.19 16.87 15.73
C GLU A 562 -31.57 15.91 16.75
N ILE A 563 -30.75 14.96 16.31
CA ILE A 563 -30.02 14.04 17.20
C ILE A 563 -28.87 14.77 17.89
N GLY A 564 -28.19 15.64 17.16
CA GLY A 564 -27.02 16.38 17.63
C GLY A 564 -25.68 15.83 17.08
N ILE A 565 -24.73 16.72 16.97
CA ILE A 565 -23.38 16.42 16.46
C ILE A 565 -22.40 16.72 17.58
N PRO A 566 -21.51 15.77 17.93
CA PRO A 566 -20.49 15.99 18.96
C PRO A 566 -19.61 17.20 18.60
N GLN A 567 -19.32 18.03 19.58
CA GLN A 567 -18.38 19.13 19.39
C GLN A 567 -16.94 18.60 19.36
N LYS A 568 -16.15 19.12 18.44
CA LYS A 568 -14.69 18.85 18.44
C LYS A 568 -14.07 19.55 19.65
N ILE A 569 -13.51 18.77 20.55
CA ILE A 569 -12.68 19.29 21.66
C ILE A 569 -11.35 19.74 21.06
N LYS A 570 -10.95 20.99 21.34
CA LYS A 570 -9.59 21.43 20.98
C LYS A 570 -8.59 20.65 21.82
N PRO A 571 -7.59 20.00 21.20
CA PRO A 571 -6.56 19.32 21.96
C PRO A 571 -5.74 20.32 22.78
N THR A 572 -5.34 19.93 23.97
CA THR A 572 -4.42 20.68 24.81
C THR A 572 -3.01 20.47 24.30
N LEU A 573 -2.23 21.56 24.16
CA LEU A 573 -0.83 21.45 23.78
C LEU A 573 0.03 21.12 25.01
N ALA A 574 1.05 20.30 24.82
CA ALA A 574 2.11 20.12 25.80
C ALA A 574 2.95 21.39 25.91
N PRO A 575 3.70 21.60 27.01
CA PRO A 575 4.62 22.72 27.12
C PRO A 575 5.58 22.81 25.92
N ALA A 576 5.84 24.03 25.46
CA ALA A 576 6.72 24.26 24.30
C ALA A 576 8.14 23.70 24.56
N LEU A 577 8.78 23.16 23.51
CA LEU A 577 10.18 22.78 23.52
C LEU A 577 11.02 24.07 23.61
N GLN A 578 11.88 24.18 24.62
CA GLN A 578 12.67 25.36 24.88
C GLN A 578 14.09 24.97 25.32
N ILE A 579 15.01 25.92 25.24
CA ILE A 579 16.35 25.81 25.84
C ILE A 579 16.35 26.62 27.12
N LYS A 580 16.52 25.98 28.26
CA LYS A 580 16.77 26.61 29.56
C LYS A 580 18.12 26.15 30.07
N ASN A 581 18.96 27.14 30.48
CA ASN A 581 20.31 26.86 30.96
C ASN A 581 21.18 26.01 30.03
N GLY A 582 20.91 26.10 28.68
CA GLY A 582 21.62 25.34 27.65
C GLY A 582 21.24 23.87 27.56
N VAL A 583 20.09 23.47 28.06
CA VAL A 583 19.51 22.14 27.84
C VAL A 583 18.10 22.23 27.30
N LEU A 584 17.71 21.25 26.51
CA LEU A 584 16.35 21.14 25.96
C LEU A 584 15.40 20.67 27.05
N VAL A 585 14.30 21.43 27.22
CA VAL A 585 13.26 21.17 28.20
C VAL A 585 11.85 21.32 27.60
N ARG A 586 10.88 20.67 28.22
CA ARG A 586 9.46 20.98 28.10
C ARG A 586 8.90 21.36 29.48
N GLY A 587 8.50 22.63 29.63
CA GLY A 587 8.18 23.15 30.95
C GLY A 587 9.44 23.16 31.85
N ASP A 588 9.38 22.35 32.91
CA ASP A 588 10.49 22.15 33.85
C ASP A 588 11.04 20.71 33.84
N GLU A 589 10.86 19.98 32.73
CA GLU A 589 11.36 18.63 32.55
C GLU A 589 12.38 18.56 31.43
N LEU A 590 13.51 17.83 31.68
CA LEU A 590 14.48 17.51 30.65
C LEU A 590 13.86 16.62 29.58
N VAL A 591 14.10 16.93 28.32
CA VAL A 591 13.71 16.08 27.20
C VAL A 591 14.68 14.91 27.12
N THR A 592 14.20 13.71 27.40
CA THR A 592 14.98 12.47 27.38
C THR A 592 14.22 11.37 26.64
N GLY A 593 14.92 10.44 26.01
CA GLY A 593 14.30 9.31 25.34
C GLY A 593 14.98 8.93 24.04
N LYS A 594 14.49 7.84 23.44
CA LYS A 594 14.99 7.32 22.16
C LYS A 594 14.59 8.22 21.00
N ARG A 595 15.42 8.20 19.97
CA ARG A 595 15.13 8.87 18.69
C ARG A 595 15.02 7.81 17.60
N SER A 596 14.00 7.90 16.76
CA SER A 596 13.80 7.00 15.62
C SER A 596 14.17 7.71 14.33
N GLY A 597 15.19 7.24 13.64
CA GLY A 597 15.50 7.70 12.28
C GLY A 597 14.59 7.06 11.24
N VAL A 598 14.50 7.67 10.07
CA VAL A 598 13.84 7.13 8.90
C VAL A 598 14.54 5.83 8.47
N GLN A 599 13.76 4.83 8.16
CA GLN A 599 14.30 3.57 7.65
C GLN A 599 14.93 3.80 6.29
N TRP A 600 16.19 3.40 6.14
CA TRP A 600 16.96 3.53 4.91
C TRP A 600 16.26 2.91 3.69
N TRP A 601 15.72 1.71 3.87
CA TRP A 601 15.00 0.99 2.85
C TRP A 601 14.00 0.06 3.51
N SER A 602 12.77 0.15 3.09
CA SER A 602 11.76 -0.78 3.54
C SER A 602 11.42 -1.72 2.39
N GLY A 603 11.16 -2.95 2.70
CA GLY A 603 10.73 -3.96 1.76
C GLY A 603 9.46 -3.57 0.97
N GLY A 604 8.86 -4.54 0.32
CA GLY A 604 7.59 -4.40 -0.36
C GLY A 604 6.40 -4.49 0.60
N LEU A 605 5.22 -4.82 0.04
CA LEU A 605 3.98 -5.01 0.80
C LEU A 605 3.80 -6.45 1.31
N GLN A 606 4.88 -7.22 1.41
CA GLN A 606 4.82 -8.57 1.99
C GLN A 606 4.65 -8.47 3.52
N SER A 607 3.95 -9.43 4.10
CA SER A 607 3.67 -9.44 5.55
C SER A 607 4.93 -9.28 6.41
N LYS A 608 6.04 -9.92 6.02
CA LYS A 608 7.32 -9.78 6.69
C LYS A 608 7.87 -8.35 6.63
N ASP A 609 7.81 -7.72 5.46
CA ASP A 609 8.29 -6.36 5.27
C ASP A 609 7.46 -5.36 6.09
N ILE A 610 6.13 -5.55 6.09
CA ILE A 610 5.20 -4.73 6.88
C ILE A 610 5.48 -4.88 8.38
N GLN A 611 5.68 -6.10 8.87
CA GLN A 611 5.97 -6.36 10.29
C GLN A 611 7.29 -5.74 10.77
N GLN A 612 8.31 -5.74 9.89
CA GLN A 612 9.63 -5.20 10.20
C GLN A 612 9.77 -3.69 9.93
N ALA A 613 8.76 -3.10 9.30
CA ALA A 613 8.81 -1.70 8.94
C ALA A 613 8.85 -0.80 10.17
N LYS A 614 9.73 0.21 10.12
CA LYS A 614 9.72 1.33 11.07
C LYS A 614 8.70 2.37 10.63
N TRP A 615 8.35 3.30 11.51
CA TRP A 615 7.51 4.44 11.19
C TRP A 615 8.12 5.28 10.07
N HIS A 616 7.27 5.71 9.14
CA HIS A 616 7.68 6.60 8.07
C HIS A 616 6.55 7.57 7.73
N ILE A 617 6.68 8.82 8.17
CA ILE A 617 5.62 9.83 8.12
C ILE A 617 5.08 10.03 6.70
N THR A 618 5.94 9.99 5.68
CA THR A 618 5.61 10.30 4.28
C THR A 618 5.49 9.08 3.38
N ARG A 619 5.42 7.86 3.96
CA ARG A 619 5.11 6.63 3.21
C ARG A 619 3.62 6.61 2.85
N PHE A 620 3.34 6.21 1.62
CA PHE A 620 1.98 6.10 1.11
C PHE A 620 1.74 4.76 0.43
N VAL A 621 0.66 4.10 0.80
CA VAL A 621 0.13 2.90 0.15
C VAL A 621 -1.34 3.14 -0.16
N PRO A 622 -1.74 3.10 -1.44
CA PRO A 622 -3.11 3.40 -1.84
C PRO A 622 -4.14 2.57 -1.07
N GLY A 623 -5.07 3.26 -0.42
CA GLY A 623 -6.17 2.66 0.30
C GLY A 623 -5.82 1.91 1.58
N ARG A 624 -4.56 1.70 1.90
CA ARG A 624 -4.11 0.90 3.06
C ARG A 624 -3.45 1.79 4.11
N SER A 625 -3.83 1.59 5.37
CA SER A 625 -3.29 2.35 6.50
C SER A 625 -2.87 1.42 7.64
N GLY A 626 -1.90 1.87 8.42
CA GLY A 626 -1.29 1.15 9.53
C GLY A 626 0.22 1.07 9.40
N LYS A 627 0.87 0.44 10.37
CA LYS A 627 2.32 0.30 10.43
C LYS A 627 2.86 -0.42 9.19
N GLY A 628 3.86 0.15 8.55
CA GLY A 628 4.46 -0.41 7.32
C GLY A 628 3.69 -0.12 6.02
N LEU A 629 2.52 0.50 6.14
CA LEU A 629 1.66 0.96 5.07
C LEU A 629 1.65 2.50 5.04
N THR A 630 0.50 3.14 4.87
CA THR A 630 0.35 4.56 5.21
C THR A 630 0.18 4.63 6.72
N ASP A 631 1.21 5.03 7.43
CA ASP A 631 1.19 5.00 8.90
C ASP A 631 0.06 5.88 9.47
N ASN A 632 -0.68 5.34 10.42
CA ASN A 632 -1.61 6.13 11.22
C ASN A 632 -0.82 6.92 12.27
N LEU A 633 -0.80 8.24 12.16
CA LEU A 633 0.05 9.08 13.00
C LEU A 633 -0.35 9.07 14.47
N ASP A 634 -1.62 8.85 14.81
CA ASP A 634 -2.07 8.70 16.20
C ASP A 634 -1.52 7.41 16.81
N GLU A 635 -1.53 6.31 16.03
CA GLU A 635 -0.92 5.04 16.44
C GLU A 635 0.60 5.17 16.60
N VAL A 636 1.26 5.89 15.68
CA VAL A 636 2.71 6.17 15.77
C VAL A 636 3.02 6.90 17.07
N VAL A 637 2.30 7.96 17.39
CA VAL A 637 2.48 8.72 18.63
C VAL A 637 2.25 7.84 19.87
N THR A 638 1.22 7.02 19.84
CA THR A 638 0.91 6.09 20.94
C THR A 638 2.04 5.07 21.15
N GLU A 639 2.54 4.47 20.08
CA GLU A 639 3.66 3.51 20.12
C GLU A 639 4.97 4.19 20.55
N MET A 640 5.24 5.42 20.09
CA MET A 640 6.39 6.20 20.51
C MET A 640 6.41 6.40 22.03
N LYS A 641 5.29 6.81 22.61
CA LYS A 641 5.16 7.00 24.05
C LYS A 641 5.34 5.68 24.80
N ALA A 642 4.73 4.60 24.35
CA ALA A 642 4.83 3.27 24.96
C ALA A 642 6.25 2.68 24.90
N THR A 643 7.09 3.10 23.95
CA THR A 643 8.46 2.59 23.75
C THR A 643 9.56 3.57 24.14
N ASN A 644 9.19 4.64 24.86
CA ASN A 644 10.11 5.72 25.30
C ASN A 644 10.87 6.38 24.15
N HIS A 645 10.19 6.60 23.02
CA HIS A 645 10.70 7.44 21.93
C HIS A 645 10.20 8.86 22.12
N VAL A 646 11.12 9.82 22.07
CA VAL A 646 10.81 11.25 22.22
C VAL A 646 10.82 11.97 20.88
N ALA A 647 11.54 11.46 19.89
CA ALA A 647 11.67 12.13 18.60
C ALA A 647 11.63 11.17 17.41
N ILE A 648 11.11 11.69 16.29
CA ILE A 648 11.36 11.17 14.95
C ILE A 648 12.32 12.11 14.23
N GLU A 649 13.43 11.59 13.72
CA GLU A 649 14.34 12.26 12.81
C GLU A 649 13.92 11.94 11.38
N HIS A 650 13.36 12.90 10.66
CA HIS A 650 12.81 12.71 9.34
C HIS A 650 13.62 13.43 8.26
N ASN A 651 13.96 12.70 7.21
CA ASN A 651 14.43 13.21 5.93
C ASN A 651 13.60 12.60 4.79
N TYR A 652 13.73 13.15 3.60
CA TYR A 652 13.00 12.58 2.45
C TYR A 652 13.62 11.27 1.95
N GLY A 653 14.83 10.94 2.38
CA GLY A 653 15.50 9.69 2.05
C GLY A 653 15.67 9.41 0.55
N LEU A 654 16.28 8.28 0.25
CA LEU A 654 16.24 7.68 -1.07
C LEU A 654 15.66 6.28 -0.95
N TRP A 655 14.47 6.11 -1.49
CA TRP A 655 13.73 4.87 -1.41
C TRP A 655 13.65 4.25 -2.79
N TYR A 656 14.23 3.07 -2.92
CA TYR A 656 14.27 2.38 -4.19
C TYR A 656 12.91 1.86 -4.58
N ASP A 657 12.59 2.11 -5.80
CA ASP A 657 11.71 1.23 -6.47
C ASP A 657 12.46 -0.07 -6.85
N ARG A 658 11.76 -1.19 -6.82
CA ARG A 658 12.34 -2.52 -7.04
C ARG A 658 12.87 -2.77 -8.44
N ARG A 659 12.72 -1.84 -9.36
CA ARG A 659 13.33 -1.92 -10.69
C ARG A 659 14.85 -1.84 -10.63
N ARG A 660 15.42 -1.41 -9.51
CA ARG A 660 16.85 -1.16 -9.35
C ARG A 660 17.46 -2.09 -8.33
N ASP A 661 18.72 -2.30 -8.50
CA ASP A 661 19.58 -2.84 -7.47
C ASP A 661 19.75 -1.81 -6.36
N ASP A 662 20.22 -2.22 -5.20
CA ASP A 662 20.37 -1.32 -4.07
C ASP A 662 20.94 0.04 -4.49
N HIS A 663 22.14 0.38 -4.38
CA HIS A 663 22.70 1.64 -4.86
C HIS A 663 23.74 1.49 -5.98
N GLN A 664 23.79 0.34 -6.62
CA GLN A 664 24.87 0.03 -7.56
C GLN A 664 24.42 0.02 -9.02
N ARG A 665 23.23 -0.50 -9.29
CA ARG A 665 22.74 -0.73 -10.66
C ARG A 665 21.34 -0.22 -10.89
N VAL A 666 21.09 0.18 -12.12
CA VAL A 666 19.76 0.39 -12.67
C VAL A 666 19.38 -0.87 -13.43
N ARG A 667 18.33 -1.55 -13.01
CA ARG A 667 17.91 -2.81 -13.64
C ARG A 667 16.96 -2.63 -14.78
N ARG A 668 15.96 -1.79 -14.59
CA ARG A 668 14.92 -1.49 -15.57
C ARG A 668 14.56 -0.02 -15.52
N MET A 669 14.37 0.56 -16.70
CA MET A 669 13.87 1.92 -16.86
C MET A 669 12.38 1.95 -17.24
N ASP A 670 11.86 0.83 -17.72
CA ASP A 670 10.50 0.67 -18.25
C ASP A 670 9.50 0.04 -17.26
N GLY A 671 9.95 -0.28 -16.07
CA GLY A 671 9.09 -0.86 -15.03
C GLY A 671 8.21 0.19 -14.34
N GLU A 672 7.10 -0.22 -13.80
CA GLU A 672 6.19 0.63 -13.04
C GLU A 672 6.72 0.92 -11.64
N VAL A 673 6.40 2.09 -11.10
CA VAL A 673 6.65 2.45 -9.70
C VAL A 673 5.51 1.90 -8.85
N TRP A 674 5.81 0.93 -8.00
CA TRP A 674 4.85 0.23 -7.14
C TRP A 674 4.91 0.70 -5.69
N PRO A 675 3.79 0.69 -4.95
CA PRO A 675 3.81 0.99 -3.53
C PRO A 675 4.63 -0.07 -2.74
N PRO A 676 5.14 0.29 -1.56
CA PRO A 676 4.94 1.56 -0.87
C PRO A 676 5.64 2.73 -1.57
N PHE A 677 4.93 3.85 -1.75
CA PHE A 677 5.51 5.07 -2.26
C PHE A 677 6.13 5.85 -1.10
N TYR A 678 7.37 6.26 -1.27
CA TYR A 678 8.07 7.15 -0.35
C TYR A 678 8.07 8.53 -0.98
N GLU A 679 7.12 9.34 -0.55
CA GLU A 679 6.87 10.63 -1.15
C GLU A 679 8.03 11.59 -0.91
N LEU A 680 8.32 12.38 -1.94
CA LEU A 680 9.39 13.38 -1.94
C LEU A 680 8.80 14.78 -1.78
N PRO A 681 9.60 15.79 -1.38
CA PRO A 681 9.08 17.11 -1.04
C PRO A 681 8.55 17.95 -2.22
N PHE A 682 8.85 17.57 -3.47
CA PHE A 682 8.47 18.31 -4.67
C PHE A 682 7.27 17.70 -5.38
N ALA A 683 6.43 18.54 -5.99
CA ALA A 683 5.26 18.09 -6.73
C ALA A 683 5.63 17.59 -8.13
N ARG A 684 4.89 16.61 -8.64
CA ARG A 684 4.91 16.22 -10.05
C ARG A 684 4.22 17.30 -10.88
N SER A 685 4.81 17.63 -12.03
CA SER A 685 4.31 18.72 -12.87
C SER A 685 3.12 18.32 -13.77
N GLY A 686 2.86 17.03 -13.93
CA GLY A 686 1.93 16.49 -14.93
C GLY A 686 2.44 16.56 -16.36
N LYS A 687 3.70 16.98 -16.59
CA LYS A 687 4.31 17.21 -17.91
C LYS A 687 5.56 16.36 -18.07
N GLU A 688 5.84 16.01 -19.33
CA GLU A 688 7.02 15.23 -19.74
C GLU A 688 7.16 13.93 -18.94
N THR A 689 8.25 13.20 -19.12
CA THR A 689 8.49 11.93 -18.43
C THR A 689 9.86 11.99 -17.74
N ALA A 690 9.87 11.71 -16.45
CA ALA A 690 11.05 11.53 -15.65
C ALA A 690 11.61 10.11 -15.82
N TRP A 691 12.78 9.88 -15.24
CA TRP A 691 13.47 8.61 -15.35
C TRP A 691 12.65 7.42 -14.80
N ASP A 692 11.80 7.65 -13.83
CA ASP A 692 10.92 6.65 -13.21
C ASP A 692 9.62 6.38 -14.00
N GLY A 693 9.44 7.00 -15.16
CA GLY A 693 8.27 6.82 -16.01
C GLY A 693 7.07 7.70 -15.65
N LEU A 694 7.12 8.42 -14.54
CA LEU A 694 6.10 9.38 -14.12
C LEU A 694 6.41 10.77 -14.69
N SER A 695 5.50 11.74 -14.53
CA SER A 695 5.79 13.11 -14.97
C SER A 695 6.95 13.73 -14.19
N LYS A 696 7.69 14.65 -14.85
CA LYS A 696 8.79 15.37 -14.22
C LYS A 696 8.34 16.21 -13.03
N TYR A 697 9.25 16.44 -12.10
CA TYR A 697 9.02 17.34 -10.97
C TYR A 697 9.01 18.80 -11.36
N ASP A 698 8.24 19.61 -10.64
CA ASP A 698 8.37 21.06 -10.61
C ASP A 698 8.94 21.45 -9.24
N LEU A 699 10.24 21.79 -9.20
CA LEU A 699 10.94 22.11 -7.95
C LEU A 699 10.51 23.47 -7.35
N THR A 700 9.65 24.21 -8.03
CA THR A 700 9.02 25.43 -7.51
C THR A 700 7.71 25.15 -6.78
N LYS A 701 7.21 23.92 -6.85
CA LYS A 701 5.97 23.45 -6.23
C LYS A 701 6.25 22.28 -5.30
N TYR A 702 5.43 22.16 -4.28
CA TYR A 702 5.65 21.21 -3.21
C TYR A 702 4.56 20.14 -3.20
N ASN A 703 4.96 18.91 -2.87
CA ASN A 703 4.08 17.76 -2.71
C ASN A 703 3.19 17.96 -1.47
N LEU A 704 1.91 18.16 -1.68
CA LEU A 704 0.98 18.48 -0.61
C LEU A 704 0.81 17.33 0.39
N PHE A 705 0.84 16.08 -0.09
CA PHE A 705 0.81 14.92 0.81
C PHE A 705 2.02 14.91 1.75
N TYR A 706 3.23 15.06 1.22
CA TYR A 706 4.48 15.08 2.00
C TYR A 706 4.43 16.12 3.13
N TRP A 707 4.17 17.37 2.76
CA TRP A 707 4.22 18.49 3.71
C TRP A 707 3.04 18.47 4.70
N THR A 708 1.86 18.06 4.26
CA THR A 708 0.70 17.92 5.16
C THR A 708 0.90 16.82 6.18
N ARG A 709 1.48 15.68 5.79
CA ARG A 709 1.78 14.58 6.72
C ARG A 709 2.79 14.99 7.78
N LEU A 710 3.85 15.68 7.37
CA LEU A 710 4.84 16.22 8.32
C LEU A 710 4.22 17.23 9.28
N LYS A 711 3.37 18.12 8.78
CA LYS A 711 2.65 19.09 9.63
C LYS A 711 1.70 18.40 10.61
N GLN A 712 0.95 17.40 10.16
CA GLN A 712 0.08 16.61 11.03
C GLN A 712 0.87 15.90 12.15
N PHE A 713 2.02 15.32 11.83
CA PHE A 713 2.89 14.73 12.85
C PHE A 713 3.44 15.79 13.80
N ALA A 714 3.87 16.95 13.31
CA ALA A 714 4.36 18.04 14.15
C ALA A 714 3.26 18.57 15.10
N ASP A 715 2.01 18.66 14.63
CA ASP A 715 0.86 19.06 15.46
C ASP A 715 0.56 18.03 16.56
N LEU A 716 0.64 16.74 16.23
CA LEU A 716 0.50 15.66 17.21
C LEU A 716 1.69 15.62 18.20
N ALA A 717 2.88 15.92 17.72
CA ALA A 717 4.07 16.04 18.57
C ALA A 717 3.93 17.17 19.60
N ASP A 718 3.42 18.32 19.17
CA ASP A 718 3.14 19.46 20.07
C ASP A 718 2.06 19.14 21.13
N GLN A 719 1.06 18.33 20.78
CA GLN A 719 0.04 17.87 21.72
C GLN A 719 0.57 16.86 22.73
N ASN A 720 1.51 16.02 22.32
CA ASN A 720 1.98 14.86 23.09
C ASN A 720 3.37 15.01 23.70
N GLY A 721 4.00 16.19 23.58
CA GLY A 721 5.34 16.42 24.13
C GLY A 721 6.47 15.75 23.34
N LEU A 722 6.23 15.34 22.09
CA LEU A 722 7.22 14.73 21.20
C LEU A 722 7.95 15.78 20.35
N VAL A 723 9.00 15.34 19.66
CA VAL A 723 9.85 16.20 18.83
C VAL A 723 9.92 15.65 17.41
N LEU A 724 9.77 16.53 16.42
CA LEU A 724 10.16 16.28 15.05
C LEU A 724 11.53 16.91 14.78
N VAL A 725 12.52 16.09 14.47
CA VAL A 725 13.81 16.56 13.96
C VAL A 725 13.74 16.53 12.44
N HIS A 726 13.55 17.70 11.83
CA HIS A 726 13.38 17.82 10.39
C HIS A 726 14.72 18.08 9.71
N GLN A 727 15.19 17.10 8.98
CA GLN A 727 16.43 17.13 8.21
C GLN A 727 16.10 17.61 6.80
N ASN A 728 16.52 18.84 6.44
CA ASN A 728 16.10 19.49 5.21
C ASN A 728 16.55 18.72 3.96
N TYR A 729 17.80 18.25 3.94
CA TYR A 729 18.38 17.49 2.84
C TYR A 729 18.75 16.08 3.26
N PHE A 730 18.96 15.23 2.27
CA PHE A 730 19.59 13.92 2.43
C PHE A 730 20.79 13.82 1.50
N GLN A 731 21.98 13.90 2.06
CA GLN A 731 23.21 14.06 1.26
C GLN A 731 23.50 12.86 0.37
N HIS A 732 23.09 11.66 0.75
CA HIS A 732 23.36 10.47 -0.05
C HIS A 732 22.77 10.53 -1.46
N ASN A 733 21.63 11.22 -1.65
CA ASN A 733 21.06 11.46 -2.96
C ASN A 733 21.90 12.40 -3.83
N ILE A 734 22.74 13.22 -3.19
CA ILE A 734 23.43 14.34 -3.81
C ILE A 734 24.81 13.93 -4.31
N ILE A 735 25.46 13.03 -3.60
CA ILE A 735 26.88 12.76 -3.80
C ILE A 735 27.17 11.67 -4.82
N GLU A 736 26.21 10.82 -5.13
CA GLU A 736 26.42 9.64 -6.00
C GLU A 736 25.45 9.60 -7.17
N ALA A 737 25.94 9.16 -8.33
CA ALA A 737 25.14 8.76 -9.47
C ALA A 737 24.65 7.31 -9.32
N GLY A 738 24.06 6.77 -10.36
CA GLY A 738 23.52 5.41 -10.38
C GLY A 738 22.14 5.36 -9.74
N ALA A 739 21.84 4.32 -8.98
CA ALA A 739 20.52 4.08 -8.44
C ALA A 739 20.05 5.19 -7.47
N HIS A 740 20.94 5.73 -6.67
CA HIS A 740 20.62 6.83 -5.75
C HIS A 740 20.25 8.14 -6.44
N TYR A 741 20.91 8.42 -7.55
CA TYR A 741 20.72 9.67 -8.28
C TYR A 741 19.58 9.56 -9.31
N ALA A 742 19.27 8.39 -9.78
CA ALA A 742 18.38 8.18 -10.92
C ALA A 742 17.00 8.85 -10.75
N ASP A 743 16.40 8.73 -9.57
CA ASP A 743 15.07 9.31 -9.26
C ASP A 743 15.14 10.67 -8.61
N PHE A 744 16.33 11.16 -8.32
CA PHE A 744 16.48 12.38 -7.55
C PHE A 744 15.80 13.56 -8.27
N PRO A 745 14.88 14.31 -7.64
CA PRO A 745 14.13 15.36 -8.29
C PRO A 745 14.98 16.48 -8.89
N TRP A 746 16.11 16.76 -8.27
CA TRP A 746 17.03 17.80 -8.74
C TRP A 746 17.79 17.44 -10.01
N ARG A 747 17.89 16.15 -10.35
CA ARG A 747 18.50 15.71 -11.59
C ARG A 747 17.82 16.39 -12.78
N THR A 748 18.58 16.94 -13.72
CA THR A 748 18.07 17.70 -14.87
C THR A 748 17.05 16.90 -15.67
N ALA A 749 17.27 15.59 -15.84
CA ALA A 749 16.33 14.70 -16.54
C ALA A 749 14.98 14.54 -15.83
N ASN A 750 14.90 14.81 -14.49
CA ASN A 750 13.72 14.54 -13.68
C ASN A 750 12.87 15.76 -13.34
N ASN A 751 13.29 16.97 -13.75
CA ASN A 751 12.54 18.20 -13.48
C ASN A 751 12.35 19.07 -14.72
N ILE A 752 11.42 20.01 -14.62
CA ILE A 752 11.11 20.98 -15.68
C ILE A 752 11.84 22.33 -15.46
N ASN A 753 12.72 22.43 -14.47
CA ASN A 753 13.29 23.70 -13.99
C ASN A 753 14.70 24.00 -14.51
N ASN A 754 15.25 23.14 -15.38
CA ASN A 754 16.61 23.33 -15.91
C ASN A 754 17.69 23.50 -14.86
N THR A 755 17.80 22.56 -13.93
CA THR A 755 18.80 22.62 -12.85
C THR A 755 20.25 22.60 -13.33
N GLY A 756 20.50 22.18 -14.56
CA GLY A 756 21.80 22.31 -15.23
C GLY A 756 22.89 21.40 -14.65
N PHE A 757 22.50 20.29 -14.05
CA PHE A 757 23.46 19.24 -13.69
C PHE A 757 23.94 18.50 -14.93
N ASN A 758 25.23 18.19 -14.97
CA ASN A 758 25.78 17.28 -15.98
C ASN A 758 25.20 15.88 -15.77
N GLU A 759 24.46 15.40 -16.74
CA GLU A 759 23.90 14.06 -16.67
C GLU A 759 25.01 13.00 -16.72
N PRO A 760 24.91 11.90 -15.93
CA PRO A 760 25.84 10.80 -16.02
C PRO A 760 25.68 10.06 -17.34
N VAL A 761 26.76 9.41 -17.78
CA VAL A 761 26.65 8.44 -18.88
C VAL A 761 25.64 7.36 -18.48
N ASN A 762 24.87 6.89 -19.46
CA ASN A 762 23.91 5.83 -19.24
C ASN A 762 24.59 4.65 -18.56
N TYR A 763 24.01 4.17 -17.48
CA TYR A 763 24.55 3.06 -16.69
C TYR A 763 25.97 3.32 -16.18
N ALA A 764 26.11 4.34 -15.35
CA ALA A 764 27.35 4.52 -14.58
C ALA A 764 27.74 3.23 -13.84
N GLY A 765 26.78 2.31 -13.67
CA GLY A 765 27.01 0.97 -13.11
C GLY A 765 27.56 1.07 -11.71
N ASP A 766 28.65 0.35 -11.47
CA ASP A 766 29.37 0.40 -10.18
C ASP A 766 30.24 1.67 -10.04
N LYS A 767 30.30 2.48 -11.09
CA LYS A 767 31.05 3.75 -11.03
C LYS A 767 30.21 4.80 -10.32
N ARG A 768 30.73 5.28 -9.23
CA ARG A 768 30.16 6.39 -8.49
C ARG A 768 30.55 7.69 -9.15
N ILE A 769 29.57 8.52 -9.43
CA ILE A 769 29.75 9.86 -9.97
C ILE A 769 29.25 10.82 -8.92
N PHE A 770 30.11 11.72 -8.50
CA PHE A 770 29.81 12.66 -7.41
C PHE A 770 29.27 13.97 -7.96
N TYR A 771 28.12 14.39 -7.45
CA TYR A 771 27.45 15.63 -7.83
C TYR A 771 27.47 16.70 -6.76
N ALA A 772 28.02 16.41 -5.59
CA ALA A 772 28.01 17.31 -4.45
C ALA A 772 28.58 18.70 -4.79
N GLU A 773 29.63 18.80 -5.60
CA GLU A 773 30.18 20.09 -6.02
C GLU A 773 29.17 20.91 -6.80
N GLN A 774 28.49 20.30 -7.79
CA GLN A 774 27.46 20.97 -8.57
C GLN A 774 26.23 21.32 -7.72
N PHE A 775 25.83 20.46 -6.79
CA PHE A 775 24.67 20.69 -5.93
C PHE A 775 24.89 21.84 -4.96
N TYR A 776 26.09 21.93 -4.39
CA TYR A 776 26.45 23.00 -3.45
C TYR A 776 26.99 24.25 -4.13
N ASP A 777 27.11 24.26 -5.43
CA ASP A 777 27.54 25.44 -6.21
C ASP A 777 26.43 26.48 -6.26
N LEU A 778 26.62 27.58 -5.56
CA LEU A 778 25.72 28.72 -5.47
C LEU A 778 25.95 29.77 -6.57
N SER A 779 26.92 29.58 -7.47
CA SER A 779 27.15 30.46 -8.63
C SER A 779 26.06 30.27 -9.69
N ASN A 780 25.44 29.10 -9.77
CA ASN A 780 24.29 28.84 -10.63
C ASN A 780 23.02 29.49 -10.04
N PRO A 781 22.43 30.51 -10.72
CA PRO A 781 21.34 31.29 -10.16
C PRO A 781 20.04 30.47 -10.02
N VAL A 782 19.80 29.52 -10.94
CA VAL A 782 18.61 28.65 -10.88
C VAL A 782 18.67 27.75 -9.65
N ARG A 783 19.77 27.05 -9.43
CA ARG A 783 19.95 26.18 -8.27
C ARG A 783 19.89 26.96 -6.96
N LYS A 784 20.56 28.10 -6.91
CA LYS A 784 20.56 28.97 -5.72
C LYS A 784 19.16 29.42 -5.32
N GLU A 785 18.35 29.84 -6.30
CA GLU A 785 16.98 30.28 -6.04
C GLU A 785 16.07 29.09 -5.62
N LEU A 786 16.24 27.94 -6.23
CA LEU A 786 15.51 26.72 -5.84
C LEU A 786 15.88 26.27 -4.41
N HIS A 787 17.17 26.34 -4.03
CA HIS A 787 17.61 26.07 -2.65
C HIS A 787 16.97 27.07 -1.67
N LYS A 788 16.98 28.35 -2.00
CA LYS A 788 16.36 29.37 -1.17
C LYS A 788 14.88 29.11 -0.94
N LYS A 789 14.13 28.81 -1.99
CA LYS A 789 12.70 28.45 -1.92
C LYS A 789 12.47 27.21 -1.06
N TYR A 790 13.26 26.17 -1.27
CA TYR A 790 13.12 24.92 -0.53
C TYR A 790 13.42 25.07 0.96
N ILE A 791 14.49 25.76 1.34
CA ILE A 791 14.81 26.05 2.75
C ILE A 791 13.66 26.83 3.39
N ARG A 792 13.15 27.85 2.70
CA ARG A 792 12.00 28.64 3.19
C ARG A 792 10.73 27.77 3.36
N GLN A 793 10.49 26.80 2.50
CA GLN A 793 9.40 25.85 2.67
C GLN A 793 9.58 24.98 3.91
N CYS A 794 10.81 24.50 4.17
CA CYS A 794 11.13 23.74 5.39
C CYS A 794 10.80 24.54 6.67
N LEU A 795 11.04 25.84 6.67
CA LEU A 795 10.74 26.73 7.80
C LEU A 795 9.24 27.04 7.87
N ALA A 796 8.64 27.42 6.76
CA ALA A 796 7.25 27.87 6.69
C ALA A 796 6.25 26.78 7.07
N ASN A 797 6.53 25.51 6.74
CA ASN A 797 5.65 24.40 7.06
C ASN A 797 5.41 24.22 8.56
N PHE A 798 6.38 24.61 9.38
CA PHE A 798 6.36 24.40 10.84
C PHE A 798 6.37 25.69 11.64
N LYS A 799 6.09 26.84 11.01
CA LYS A 799 6.18 28.18 11.64
C LYS A 799 5.38 28.35 12.94
N ASP A 800 4.36 27.53 13.13
CA ASP A 800 3.44 27.57 14.27
C ASP A 800 3.60 26.34 15.20
N ASN A 801 4.61 25.50 14.96
CA ASN A 801 4.93 24.35 15.81
C ASN A 801 6.03 24.67 16.82
N ASN A 802 5.88 24.08 18.00
CA ASN A 802 6.79 24.29 19.13
C ASN A 802 7.75 23.13 19.38
N GLY A 803 7.55 21.99 18.76
CA GLY A 803 8.33 20.77 18.94
C GLY A 803 9.11 20.35 17.69
N VAL A 804 9.52 21.31 16.85
CA VAL A 804 10.29 21.03 15.63
C VAL A 804 11.69 21.58 15.72
N ILE A 805 12.68 20.72 15.49
CA ILE A 805 14.10 21.10 15.35
C ILE A 805 14.46 20.97 13.87
N GLN A 806 15.02 22.02 13.28
CA GLN A 806 15.51 22.03 11.90
C GLN A 806 17.00 21.78 11.86
N LEU A 807 17.46 20.92 10.94
CA LEU A 807 18.87 20.79 10.63
C LEU A 807 19.08 20.63 9.12
N ILE A 808 20.30 20.93 8.66
CA ILE A 808 20.59 21.06 7.24
C ILE A 808 20.36 19.76 6.46
N GLY A 809 20.66 18.60 7.04
CA GLY A 809 20.43 17.34 6.33
C GLY A 809 20.93 16.13 7.08
N GLU A 810 20.47 14.96 6.62
CA GLU A 810 21.00 13.67 7.05
C GLU A 810 22.27 13.34 6.25
N GLU A 811 23.21 12.65 6.91
CA GLU A 811 24.53 12.31 6.37
C GLU A 811 25.30 13.52 5.80
N TYR A 812 25.05 14.71 6.35
CA TYR A 812 25.56 15.94 5.79
C TYR A 812 27.04 16.17 6.16
N THR A 813 27.93 16.03 5.21
CA THR A 813 29.37 16.35 5.29
C THR A 813 29.76 17.43 4.27
N GLY A 814 28.81 18.28 3.92
CA GLY A 814 28.95 19.33 2.89
C GLY A 814 29.85 20.51 3.28
N PRO A 815 30.09 21.43 2.35
CA PRO A 815 31.04 22.51 2.49
C PRO A 815 30.52 23.68 3.35
N LEU A 816 31.44 24.38 3.99
CA LEU A 816 31.19 25.55 4.86
C LEU A 816 30.35 26.64 4.17
N HIS A 817 30.59 26.91 2.87
CA HIS A 817 29.88 27.98 2.16
C HIS A 817 28.39 27.68 2.00
N PHE A 818 28.01 26.41 1.84
CA PHE A 818 26.62 26.03 1.73
C PHE A 818 25.90 26.08 3.09
N VAL A 819 26.59 25.74 4.18
CA VAL A 819 26.06 25.93 5.55
C VAL A 819 25.81 27.39 5.83
N LYS A 820 26.75 28.28 5.47
CA LYS A 820 26.57 29.75 5.60
C LYS A 820 25.34 30.21 4.80
N PHE A 821 25.18 29.77 3.56
CA PHE A 821 24.03 30.10 2.74
C PHE A 821 22.71 29.64 3.39
N TRP A 822 22.69 28.43 3.91
CA TRP A 822 21.51 27.88 4.62
C TRP A 822 21.14 28.77 5.82
N LEU A 823 22.10 29.15 6.63
CA LEU A 823 21.94 30.07 7.78
C LEU A 823 21.53 31.47 7.35
N ASP A 824 22.06 32.01 6.25
CA ASP A 824 21.67 33.31 5.72
C ASP A 824 20.19 33.31 5.30
N VAL A 825 19.71 32.25 4.64
CA VAL A 825 18.28 32.10 4.28
C VAL A 825 17.40 32.03 5.54
N ILE A 826 17.83 31.34 6.60
CA ILE A 826 17.14 31.31 7.89
C ILE A 826 17.05 32.71 8.50
N ARG A 827 18.16 33.45 8.57
CA ARG A 827 18.20 34.81 9.12
C ARG A 827 17.29 35.78 8.35
N GLU A 828 17.28 35.70 7.02
CA GLU A 828 16.35 36.47 6.20
C GLU A 828 14.89 36.12 6.57
N TRP A 829 14.57 34.83 6.68
CA TRP A 829 13.24 34.36 7.01
C TRP A 829 12.79 34.78 8.42
N GLU A 830 13.69 34.71 9.42
CA GLU A 830 13.45 35.19 10.79
C GLU A 830 13.15 36.67 10.82
N LYS A 831 13.94 37.47 10.11
CA LYS A 831 13.76 38.94 10.01
C LYS A 831 12.41 39.30 9.39
N GLU A 832 11.96 38.51 8.37
CA GLU A 832 10.73 38.80 7.67
C GLU A 832 9.49 38.36 8.48
N THR A 833 9.57 37.25 9.20
CA THR A 833 8.41 36.62 9.85
C THR A 833 8.30 36.93 11.34
N GLY A 834 9.40 37.36 11.97
CA GLY A 834 9.52 37.51 13.42
C GLY A 834 9.46 36.20 14.19
N LYS A 835 9.55 35.04 13.49
CA LYS A 835 9.57 33.69 14.09
C LYS A 835 10.98 33.20 14.24
N HIS A 836 11.24 32.45 15.30
CA HIS A 836 12.55 31.82 15.54
C HIS A 836 12.39 30.31 15.64
N PRO A 837 12.76 29.54 14.62
CA PRO A 837 12.74 28.07 14.65
C PRO A 837 13.94 27.56 15.46
N LEU A 838 13.83 26.41 16.12
CA LEU A 838 14.98 25.77 16.75
C LEU A 838 15.91 25.18 15.67
N ILE A 839 17.13 25.70 15.60
CA ILE A 839 18.14 25.34 14.59
C ILE A 839 19.27 24.52 15.23
N ALA A 840 19.45 23.30 14.72
CA ALA A 840 20.53 22.42 15.10
C ALA A 840 21.67 22.44 14.05
N LEU A 841 22.90 22.64 14.50
CA LEU A 841 24.10 22.51 13.67
C LEU A 841 24.63 21.09 13.74
N SER A 842 24.37 20.30 12.71
CA SER A 842 24.76 18.91 12.56
C SER A 842 25.64 18.76 11.32
N VAL A 843 26.95 18.95 11.47
CA VAL A 843 27.94 19.00 10.38
C VAL A 843 29.28 18.40 10.84
N THR A 844 30.30 18.39 9.97
CA THR A 844 31.66 17.97 10.34
C THR A 844 32.30 18.96 11.34
N LYS A 845 33.26 18.46 12.12
CA LYS A 845 33.85 19.25 13.22
C LYS A 845 34.48 20.58 12.76
N ASP A 846 35.20 20.57 11.65
CA ASP A 846 35.83 21.76 11.08
C ASP A 846 34.79 22.81 10.64
N VAL A 847 33.73 22.39 10.00
CA VAL A 847 32.63 23.29 9.62
C VAL A 847 31.86 23.77 10.85
N GLN A 848 31.62 22.88 11.85
CA GLN A 848 30.99 23.24 13.11
C GLN A 848 31.77 24.34 13.85
N ASP A 849 33.07 24.14 14.02
CA ASP A 849 33.92 25.10 14.71
C ASP A 849 34.01 26.43 13.94
N ALA A 850 34.10 26.38 12.61
CA ALA A 850 34.13 27.58 11.77
C ALA A 850 32.85 28.40 11.83
N ILE A 851 31.68 27.76 11.84
CA ILE A 851 30.37 28.43 11.98
C ILE A 851 30.23 29.06 13.38
N LEU A 852 30.55 28.29 14.43
CA LEU A 852 30.42 28.76 15.80
C LEU A 852 31.43 29.87 16.17
N ALA A 853 32.54 29.96 15.45
CA ALA A 853 33.50 31.06 15.61
C ALA A 853 33.02 32.39 15.03
N LEU A 854 31.96 32.38 14.20
CA LEU A 854 31.40 33.59 13.57
C LEU A 854 30.16 34.05 14.33
N PRO A 855 30.18 35.14 15.10
CA PRO A 855 29.07 35.54 15.97
C PRO A 855 27.73 35.67 15.26
N ALA A 856 27.72 36.16 14.01
CA ALA A 856 26.51 36.33 13.22
C ALA A 856 25.83 35.01 12.87
N TYR A 857 26.58 33.94 12.67
CA TYR A 857 26.03 32.61 12.41
C TYR A 857 25.80 31.86 13.70
N ALA A 858 26.68 31.98 14.67
CA ALA A 858 26.51 31.38 15.99
C ALA A 858 25.20 31.83 16.64
N ALA A 859 24.75 33.06 16.43
CA ALA A 859 23.49 33.58 16.96
C ALA A 859 22.24 32.85 16.45
N VAL A 860 22.30 32.27 15.26
CA VAL A 860 21.18 31.51 14.65
C VAL A 860 21.08 30.08 15.17
N ILE A 861 22.19 29.54 15.67
CA ILE A 861 22.27 28.15 16.13
C ILE A 861 21.78 28.07 17.57
N ASP A 862 20.82 27.21 17.85
CA ASP A 862 20.31 26.92 19.18
C ASP A 862 20.92 25.64 19.75
N ILE A 863 21.16 24.68 18.88
CA ILE A 863 21.56 23.31 19.24
C ILE A 863 22.84 22.95 18.48
N ILE A 864 23.81 22.41 19.17
CA ILE A 864 25.02 21.82 18.59
C ILE A 864 24.83 20.31 18.60
N ASP A 865 24.72 19.69 17.43
CA ASP A 865 24.53 18.26 17.30
C ASP A 865 25.84 17.59 16.84
N ILE A 866 26.53 16.91 17.75
CA ILE A 866 27.77 16.18 17.49
C ILE A 866 27.41 14.88 16.82
N ARG A 867 27.47 14.82 15.48
CA ARG A 867 26.98 13.66 14.70
C ARG A 867 28.04 13.03 13.79
N TYR A 868 28.76 13.81 13.01
CA TYR A 868 29.64 13.27 11.95
C TYR A 868 31.12 13.29 12.35
N TRP A 869 31.38 13.43 13.62
CA TRP A 869 32.70 13.31 14.22
C TRP A 869 32.57 12.80 15.65
N HIS A 870 33.65 12.23 16.18
CA HIS A 870 33.72 11.82 17.58
C HIS A 870 35.20 11.72 18.05
N TYR A 871 35.40 11.71 19.35
CA TYR A 871 36.67 11.31 19.92
C TYR A 871 36.71 9.79 20.05
N GLN A 872 37.80 9.17 19.57
CA GLN A 872 38.01 7.73 19.65
C GLN A 872 38.47 7.38 21.07
N ALA A 873 38.39 6.10 21.46
CA ALA A 873 38.77 5.65 22.81
C ALA A 873 40.20 6.00 23.24
N ASP A 874 41.12 6.22 22.30
CA ASP A 874 42.51 6.67 22.56
C ASP A 874 42.62 8.21 22.66
N GLY A 875 41.53 8.94 22.61
CA GLY A 875 41.46 10.38 22.69
C GLY A 875 41.74 11.14 21.40
N THR A 876 42.08 10.45 20.32
CA THR A 876 42.24 11.07 18.98
C THR A 876 40.89 11.42 18.38
N ALA A 877 40.84 12.42 17.50
CA ALA A 877 39.59 12.80 16.85
C ALA A 877 39.42 12.04 15.53
N TYR A 878 38.24 11.37 15.36
CA TYR A 878 37.72 11.08 14.05
C TYR A 878 36.94 12.31 13.60
N ALA A 879 37.50 13.08 12.70
CA ALA A 879 36.93 14.35 12.25
C ALA A 879 37.16 14.50 10.73
N PRO A 880 36.30 13.91 9.88
CA PRO A 880 36.37 14.10 8.44
C PRO A 880 36.18 15.58 8.09
N LYS A 881 36.80 16.02 6.99
CA LYS A 881 36.66 17.39 6.48
C LYS A 881 35.34 17.58 5.76
N GLY A 882 34.71 18.73 6.01
CA GLY A 882 33.52 19.14 5.28
C GLY A 882 33.84 19.56 3.84
N GLY A 883 32.91 19.21 2.92
CA GLY A 883 33.07 19.54 1.50
C GLY A 883 33.88 18.55 0.68
N GLU A 884 34.42 17.52 1.28
CA GLU A 884 34.94 16.38 0.55
C GLU A 884 33.79 15.52 0.09
N ASN A 885 33.61 15.28 -1.17
CA ASN A 885 32.43 14.60 -1.80
C ASN A 885 32.26 13.12 -1.36
N LEU A 886 32.25 12.88 -0.07
CA LEU A 886 32.12 11.55 0.52
C LEU A 886 31.02 11.52 1.60
N ALA A 887 30.19 10.50 1.59
CA ALA A 887 29.22 10.21 2.66
C ALA A 887 29.93 9.70 3.93
N PRO A 888 29.31 9.78 5.12
CA PRO A 888 29.90 9.30 6.38
C PRO A 888 30.44 7.88 6.32
N ARG A 889 29.78 6.96 5.66
CA ARG A 889 30.25 5.57 5.44
C ARG A 889 31.54 5.52 4.62
N GLN A 890 31.68 6.36 3.61
CA GLN A 890 32.89 6.42 2.77
C GLN A 890 34.03 7.02 3.56
N HIS A 891 33.81 8.08 4.34
CA HIS A 891 34.79 8.63 5.27
C HIS A 891 35.23 7.57 6.28
N ALA A 892 34.29 6.79 6.86
CA ALA A 892 34.61 5.74 7.80
C ALA A 892 35.48 4.63 7.17
N ARG A 893 35.24 4.26 5.91
CA ARG A 893 36.09 3.29 5.18
C ARG A 893 37.50 3.83 4.91
N LEU A 894 37.57 5.12 4.58
CA LEU A 894 38.84 5.77 4.27
C LEU A 894 39.66 6.00 5.52
N LEU A 895 39.09 6.58 6.56
CA LEU A 895 39.77 7.01 7.77
C LEU A 895 39.86 5.94 8.86
N LYS A 896 39.10 4.83 8.70
CA LYS A 896 39.08 3.68 9.60
C LYS A 896 38.97 4.04 11.08
N PRO A 897 37.90 4.76 11.51
CA PRO A 897 37.76 5.22 12.89
C PRO A 897 37.70 4.04 13.85
N LYS A 898 38.24 4.23 15.04
CA LYS A 898 38.05 3.36 16.20
C LYS A 898 36.76 3.75 16.93
N LYS A 899 36.26 2.85 17.78
CA LYS A 899 35.10 3.13 18.62
C LYS A 899 35.38 4.23 19.65
N THR A 900 34.36 4.97 20.03
CA THR A 900 34.36 5.88 21.14
C THR A 900 34.13 5.14 22.47
N ASN A 901 34.21 5.87 23.59
CA ASN A 901 33.84 5.37 24.92
C ASN A 901 33.14 6.46 25.75
N PHE A 902 32.71 6.13 26.95
CA PHE A 902 31.98 7.02 27.85
C PHE A 902 32.73 8.33 28.11
N GLU A 903 34.00 8.27 28.42
CA GLU A 903 34.84 9.44 28.74
C GLU A 903 34.95 10.39 27.54
N GLN A 904 35.12 9.82 26.36
CA GLN A 904 35.33 10.61 25.15
C GLN A 904 34.01 11.26 24.66
N VAL A 905 32.87 10.62 24.86
CA VAL A 905 31.56 11.25 24.65
C VAL A 905 31.31 12.38 25.67
N TYR A 906 31.58 12.12 26.96
CA TYR A 906 31.51 13.14 28.01
C TYR A 906 32.38 14.33 27.65
N ARG A 907 33.63 14.11 27.23
CA ARG A 907 34.58 15.12 26.81
C ARG A 907 34.01 15.96 25.64
N ALA A 908 33.53 15.33 24.59
CA ALA A 908 33.00 16.00 23.40
C ALA A 908 31.83 16.92 23.76
N VAL A 909 30.88 16.43 24.54
CA VAL A 909 29.71 17.21 24.97
C VAL A 909 30.10 18.34 25.92
N LYS A 910 30.95 18.07 26.92
CA LYS A 910 31.41 19.06 27.90
C LYS A 910 32.20 20.20 27.23
N GLU A 911 33.03 19.91 26.23
CA GLU A 911 33.78 20.90 25.46
C GLU A 911 32.85 22.00 24.93
N TYR A 912 31.78 21.62 24.22
CA TYR A 912 30.83 22.59 23.62
C TYR A 912 29.88 23.19 24.64
N ARG A 913 29.48 22.45 25.67
CA ARG A 913 28.68 22.98 26.79
C ARG A 913 29.41 24.06 27.55
N THR A 914 30.71 23.91 27.75
CA THR A 914 31.55 24.90 28.45
C THR A 914 31.77 26.12 27.57
N LYS A 915 32.08 25.92 26.29
CA LYS A 915 32.38 26.99 25.33
C LYS A 915 31.14 27.80 24.95
N TYR A 916 29.95 27.13 24.85
CA TYR A 916 28.67 27.74 24.45
C TYR A 916 27.57 27.45 25.49
N PRO A 917 27.60 28.03 26.68
CA PRO A 917 26.74 27.65 27.80
C PRO A 917 25.25 27.92 27.59
N THR A 918 24.89 28.75 26.64
CA THR A 918 23.48 29.07 26.29
C THR A 918 22.89 28.15 25.26
N LYS A 919 23.71 27.35 24.56
CA LYS A 919 23.27 26.43 23.52
C LYS A 919 23.11 25.04 24.08
N ALA A 920 22.07 24.32 23.57
CA ALA A 920 21.94 22.93 23.87
C ALA A 920 22.98 22.11 23.06
N VAL A 921 23.52 21.04 23.66
CA VAL A 921 24.47 20.15 22.99
C VAL A 921 23.86 18.75 22.96
N MET A 922 23.71 18.18 21.78
CA MET A 922 23.28 16.81 21.57
C MET A 922 24.45 15.97 21.09
N TYR A 923 24.42 14.70 21.39
CA TYR A 923 25.34 13.72 20.84
C TYR A 923 24.57 12.71 20.00
N SER A 924 24.91 12.62 18.74
CA SER A 924 24.30 11.71 17.75
C SER A 924 25.35 10.89 16.99
N GLY A 925 26.60 10.92 17.47
CA GLY A 925 27.73 10.22 16.86
C GLY A 925 27.73 8.72 17.11
N ASP A 926 28.91 8.10 17.00
CA ASP A 926 29.10 6.65 17.13
C ASP A 926 28.43 6.07 18.39
N ASN A 927 27.57 5.06 18.20
CA ASN A 927 26.84 4.37 19.28
C ASN A 927 26.10 5.25 20.28
N TYR A 928 25.59 6.39 19.86
CA TYR A 928 25.00 7.43 20.73
C TYR A 928 23.98 6.92 21.76
N PRO A 929 23.16 5.90 21.48
CA PRO A 929 22.18 5.43 22.47
C PRO A 929 22.82 4.81 23.71
N GLU A 930 24.03 4.26 23.60
CA GLU A 930 24.74 3.60 24.70
C GLU A 930 25.35 4.62 25.67
N PHE A 931 25.57 5.86 25.23
CA PHE A 931 26.30 6.88 26.00
C PHE A 931 25.42 7.98 26.61
N GLY A 932 24.09 7.71 26.72
CA GLY A 932 23.15 8.74 27.21
C GLY A 932 23.49 9.28 28.57
N VAL A 933 24.02 8.47 29.50
CA VAL A 933 24.47 8.93 30.82
C VAL A 933 25.70 9.87 30.70
N ALA A 934 26.65 9.59 29.81
CA ALA A 934 27.76 10.48 29.56
C ALA A 934 27.30 11.86 29.05
N VAL A 935 26.28 11.84 28.13
CA VAL A 935 25.64 13.06 27.62
C VAL A 935 24.97 13.84 28.74
N LEU A 936 24.20 13.21 29.61
CA LEU A 936 23.55 13.84 30.76
C LEU A 936 24.61 14.48 31.70
N MET A 937 25.63 13.72 32.10
CA MET A 937 26.65 14.18 33.06
C MET A 937 27.55 15.27 32.50
N ALA A 938 27.64 15.39 31.17
CA ALA A 938 28.27 16.48 30.48
C ALA A 938 27.38 17.73 30.31
N GLY A 939 26.14 17.70 30.80
CA GLY A 939 25.14 18.74 30.65
C GLY A 939 24.56 18.81 29.25
N GLY A 940 24.52 17.67 28.51
CA GLY A 940 23.96 17.58 27.18
C GLY A 940 22.45 17.40 27.20
N SER A 941 21.87 17.43 26.02
CA SER A 941 20.41 17.39 25.77
C SER A 941 19.97 16.14 25.03
N MET A 942 18.71 15.75 25.20
CA MET A 942 18.08 14.56 24.61
C MET A 942 18.90 13.28 24.78
N PRO A 943 19.40 12.99 26.01
CA PRO A 943 20.07 11.72 26.24
C PRO A 943 19.11 10.55 26.18
N VAL A 944 19.58 9.39 25.70
CA VAL A 944 18.88 8.11 25.85
C VAL A 944 19.28 7.51 27.20
N LEU A 945 18.37 7.50 28.14
CA LEU A 945 18.66 7.10 29.51
C LEU A 945 18.04 5.74 29.83
N PRO A 946 18.65 4.95 30.75
CA PRO A 946 18.02 3.78 31.33
C PRO A 946 16.72 4.16 32.06
N GLU A 947 15.73 3.29 32.02
CA GLU A 947 14.43 3.50 32.70
C GLU A 947 14.55 3.54 34.24
N THR A 948 15.68 3.08 34.76
CA THR A 948 15.97 3.02 36.19
C THR A 948 16.47 4.34 36.81
N ILE A 949 16.64 5.40 35.99
CA ILE A 949 17.08 6.69 36.53
C ILE A 949 15.91 7.39 37.23
N ASP A 950 16.16 7.78 38.49
CA ASP A 950 15.20 8.51 39.30
C ASP A 950 14.86 9.88 38.69
N GLY A 951 13.57 10.17 38.55
CA GLY A 951 13.08 11.48 38.07
C GLY A 951 13.56 12.66 38.95
N ALA A 952 13.84 12.44 40.23
CA ALA A 952 14.42 13.44 41.13
C ALA A 952 15.83 13.84 40.68
N ILE A 953 16.61 12.90 40.14
CA ILE A 953 17.96 13.19 39.58
C ILE A 953 17.82 14.04 38.32
N LEU A 954 16.87 13.70 37.41
CA LEU A 954 16.62 14.44 36.18
C LEU A 954 16.17 15.87 36.47
N LYS A 955 15.29 16.03 37.45
CA LYS A 955 14.81 17.34 37.89
C LYS A 955 15.94 18.17 38.54
N ALA A 956 16.79 17.55 39.32
CA ALA A 956 17.92 18.21 39.92
C ALA A 956 19.00 18.61 38.89
N ALA A 957 19.23 17.81 37.87
CA ALA A 957 20.16 18.11 36.78
C ALA A 957 19.80 19.39 35.98
N LEU A 958 18.56 19.85 36.08
CA LEU A 958 18.11 21.12 35.48
C LEU A 958 18.85 22.31 36.12
N GLY A 959 19.70 22.99 35.36
CA GLY A 959 20.48 24.13 35.86
C GLY A 959 21.87 23.79 36.38
N MET A 960 22.17 22.49 36.55
CA MET A 960 23.52 22.08 36.90
C MET A 960 24.48 22.12 35.71
N LYS A 961 25.75 22.30 35.99
CA LYS A 961 26.83 22.33 34.99
C LYS A 961 27.83 21.22 35.26
N PRO A 962 28.50 20.67 34.26
CA PRO A 962 29.55 19.70 34.45
C PRO A 962 30.77 20.35 35.16
N VAL A 963 31.18 19.71 36.26
CA VAL A 963 32.34 20.12 37.06
C VAL A 963 33.41 19.02 36.95
N THR A 964 34.68 19.41 37.02
CA THR A 964 35.76 18.45 36.96
C THR A 964 35.88 17.77 38.33
N SER A 965 35.80 16.45 38.37
CA SER A 965 36.09 15.64 39.57
C SER A 965 37.58 15.41 39.72
N THR A 966 38.03 15.29 40.94
CA THR A 966 39.41 14.86 41.29
C THR A 966 39.52 13.33 41.30
N ASN A 967 38.40 12.63 41.40
CA ASN A 967 38.33 11.16 41.38
C ASN A 967 38.21 10.64 39.98
N ALA A 968 39.01 9.67 39.61
CA ALA A 968 38.85 8.90 38.39
C ALA A 968 37.48 8.18 38.40
N ASN A 969 36.85 8.05 37.25
CA ASN A 969 35.56 7.41 37.07
C ASN A 969 34.34 8.10 37.72
N GLU A 970 34.54 9.30 38.35
CA GLU A 970 33.42 10.12 38.83
C GLU A 970 33.17 11.31 37.92
N TYR A 971 31.91 11.48 37.57
CA TYR A 971 31.42 12.58 36.73
C TYR A 971 30.40 13.38 37.55
N VAL A 972 30.58 14.72 37.60
CA VAL A 972 29.82 15.57 38.50
C VAL A 972 29.08 16.66 37.73
N LEU A 973 27.77 16.78 38.01
CA LEU A 973 26.96 17.95 37.71
C LEU A 973 26.75 18.73 39.01
N SER A 974 26.88 20.09 38.98
CA SER A 974 26.63 20.91 40.17
C SER A 974 26.05 22.28 39.79
N ASP A 975 25.25 22.84 40.68
CA ASP A 975 24.76 24.23 40.67
C ASP A 975 25.48 25.12 41.71
N GLY A 976 26.52 24.57 42.37
CA GLY A 976 27.26 25.21 43.44
C GLY A 976 26.63 25.04 44.84
N LYS A 977 25.42 24.50 44.95
CA LYS A 977 24.71 24.20 46.20
C LYS A 977 24.51 22.73 46.41
N SER A 978 24.22 22.04 45.36
CA SER A 978 24.04 20.60 45.31
C SER A 978 24.77 19.99 44.12
N SER A 979 25.01 18.69 44.16
CA SER A 979 25.69 17.98 43.07
C SER A 979 25.05 16.61 42.82
N ILE A 980 25.14 16.18 41.57
CA ILE A 980 24.86 14.82 41.13
C ILE A 980 26.18 14.21 40.72
N ILE A 981 26.52 13.07 41.31
CA ILE A 981 27.73 12.32 41.01
C ILE A 981 27.34 11.01 40.37
N TYR A 982 27.97 10.70 39.27
CA TYR A 982 27.85 9.40 38.61
C TYR A 982 29.18 8.69 38.60
N ASN A 983 29.24 7.49 39.13
CA ASN A 983 30.44 6.67 39.07
C ASN A 983 30.29 5.63 37.93
N SER A 984 31.18 5.71 36.95
CA SER A 984 31.09 4.87 35.73
C SER A 984 31.43 3.40 35.94
N GLU A 985 32.13 3.03 37.00
CA GLU A 985 32.44 1.65 37.36
C GLU A 985 31.23 0.97 38.03
N THR A 986 30.67 1.63 39.07
CA THR A 986 29.53 1.11 39.81
C THR A 986 28.20 1.35 39.12
N ARG A 987 28.19 2.24 38.14
CA ARG A 987 27.00 2.70 37.40
C ARG A 987 25.90 3.28 38.29
N LYS A 988 26.29 3.91 39.41
CA LYS A 988 25.38 4.50 40.39
C LYS A 988 25.40 6.01 40.36
N PHE A 989 24.24 6.58 40.60
CA PHE A 989 24.09 8.02 40.86
C PHE A 989 24.03 8.27 42.36
N GLU A 990 24.66 9.36 42.79
CA GLU A 990 24.59 9.91 44.12
C GLU A 990 24.22 11.38 44.03
N ARG A 991 23.37 11.85 44.92
CA ARG A 991 23.03 13.27 45.02
C ARG A 991 23.62 13.77 46.37
N ARG A 992 24.36 14.83 46.30
CA ARG A 992 24.97 15.50 47.50
C ARG A 992 24.48 16.94 47.57
#